data_49272879acc5fe7479c1281b5b2538cc
#
_entry.id   49272879acc5fe7479c1281b5b2538cc
#
_cell.length_a   1.000
_cell.length_b   1.000
_cell.length_c   1.000
_cell.angle_alpha   90.00
_cell.angle_beta   90.00
_cell.angle_gamma   90.00
#
_symmetry.space_group_name_H-M   'P 1'
#
loop_
_entity.id
_entity.type
_entity.pdbx_description
1 polymer ?
#
loop_
_entity_poly.entity_id
_entity_poly.type
_entity_poly.pdbx_seq_one_letter_code
_entity_poly.pdbx_strand_id
1 'polypeptide(L)'
;MISLFTKLLQITISFWMITLAFGDELLKKCNVSWDGASTNESFSSMPLGNGDVGINVWVENNGDLMFYIAKVDAFDANHLLPKLGRIRLRTEPALDAANVKTTLLLEQAAVEVVSGDAKFRVWVDANAPVIRVQGHCTTPRKVSIATESLRQWQNAADPLPDSGTVALLFHDNEDQIAWCYRNQSSVWAANFASQNSPEMVAKTKDPVLHRTSGCVLQSKGFKRLNPTYLASPEAVTIIDCRVRVLTNQADSHDAWKADALKPVNSDWNAHVAYWQAFWNRSHIFITSAGEGTYNLDQYRFMQFPQARDVYEGHKEISAAQNAFQISQRYALERFCQAIASRGTVPPQYNGSLFTMDMPAGVLGFDKPKDTPISPDGRDWAQLSFMWQNTRHPYWSMATRGDYDTIIPGMKFVRNGLDIAKDRCKKLYGVDGSVIFEASWLQNVGVFAFEGMPGHLRFHQLATIEIPAIMAETYSHTRNEKFLHEILLPCAEEGLKFYFNRFTKTGANGKMLMEGVGCAETYQGVTNPATEMGCMKYLLDQLLTFPIDENHRTMFTKWRALLPDVPTRRIRGMDLLAVGEVYDPGRTDCETPEMYSVYPFRQACIATPDKIAMARQSFHVRNCSLDGTVDWQPVETGGWQSAPVQAAYLGLAREAARLASINFHDRFAHWSGNITRGSNGEIMRGTCDTPGFIVGDPKSVLPFPYRPRAKFPAFWECKMDGTPDNDHGANSVNTLQSMLIQSHGDKINLFPAWPEDWDVSFKLSAAKNTSVECVYQNGKVVSLKVIPESRRKDIIDHSTPAARIQTMVDIACADRNWLFQLPPMLDGLPTHGPVTGTWIEKFGESVTDTRGTFWPGCTFRDNVLYVHGKNPVPQISAKVVKQTALSDTMVKVEYDQALEPIVRAGVSVGSLTKGKIGTTIDLGEAKTFDRIEFTIENPNYQRGQAKSFRLETLQSDGQWHTAHQGNIYGIIYAKRFPATTASQVRLVIDAPVTQFDLFPSSL
;
A
#
# COMPACT_ATOMS: atom_id res chain seq x y z
N MET A 1 -13.49 44.89 33.37
CA MET A 1 -13.93 43.82 32.48
C MET A 1 -13.48 44.04 31.02
N ILE A 2 -13.74 45.17 30.39
CA ILE A 2 -13.37 45.46 28.98
C ILE A 2 -11.86 45.34 28.75
N SER A 3 -11.00 45.88 29.66
CA SER A 3 -9.53 45.80 29.53
C SER A 3 -8.97 44.37 29.66
N LEU A 4 -9.62 43.50 30.42
CA LEU A 4 -9.20 42.09 30.55
C LEU A 4 -9.60 41.29 29.30
N PHE A 5 -10.76 41.62 28.74
CA PHE A 5 -11.23 41.00 27.48
C PHE A 5 -10.36 41.40 26.29
N THR A 6 -9.92 42.65 26.22
CA THR A 6 -9.01 43.11 25.14
C THR A 6 -7.62 42.51 25.27
N LYS A 7 -7.09 42.32 26.48
CA LYS A 7 -5.81 41.65 26.71
C LYS A 7 -5.90 40.14 26.41
N LEU A 8 -6.98 39.46 26.82
CA LEU A 8 -7.21 38.05 26.45
C LEU A 8 -7.36 37.90 24.94
N LEU A 9 -8.08 38.80 24.27
CA LEU A 9 -8.24 38.80 22.81
C LEU A 9 -6.91 39.06 22.10
N GLN A 10 -6.09 40.00 22.58
CA GLN A 10 -4.74 40.24 22.03
C GLN A 10 -3.78 39.07 22.26
N ILE A 11 -3.82 38.43 23.43
CA ILE A 11 -3.00 37.23 23.70
C ILE A 11 -3.46 36.08 22.82
N THR A 12 -4.77 35.89 22.62
CA THR A 12 -5.31 34.84 21.75
C THR A 12 -4.95 35.09 20.29
N ILE A 13 -5.05 36.33 19.81
CA ILE A 13 -4.67 36.72 18.43
C ILE A 13 -3.16 36.57 18.22
N SER A 14 -2.33 36.95 19.20
CA SER A 14 -0.87 36.78 19.10
C SER A 14 -0.47 35.31 19.10
N PHE A 15 -1.13 34.49 19.90
CA PHE A 15 -0.89 33.05 19.90
C PHE A 15 -1.32 32.39 18.57
N TRP A 16 -2.43 32.87 17.97
CA TRP A 16 -2.89 32.45 16.66
C TRP A 16 -1.90 32.81 15.53
N MET A 17 -1.36 34.03 15.57
CA MET A 17 -0.35 34.43 14.59
C MET A 17 0.96 33.69 14.75
N ILE A 18 1.36 33.32 15.95
CA ILE A 18 2.58 32.55 16.23
C ILE A 18 2.42 31.10 15.75
N THR A 19 1.29 30.43 15.95
CA THR A 19 1.07 29.04 15.50
C THR A 19 0.92 28.93 13.99
N LEU A 20 0.25 29.87 13.33
CA LEU A 20 0.18 29.91 11.87
C LEU A 20 1.56 30.18 11.25
N ALA A 21 2.31 31.15 11.79
CA ALA A 21 3.67 31.43 11.32
C ALA A 21 4.63 30.23 11.52
N PHE A 22 4.47 29.49 12.61
CA PHE A 22 5.30 28.31 12.89
C PHE A 22 5.01 27.15 11.93
N GLY A 23 3.74 26.90 11.64
CA GLY A 23 3.35 25.87 10.66
C GLY A 23 3.83 26.18 9.24
N ASP A 24 3.72 27.43 8.82
CA ASP A 24 4.20 27.89 7.50
C ASP A 24 5.72 27.77 7.37
N GLU A 25 6.47 28.08 8.42
CA GLU A 25 7.94 27.95 8.44
C GLU A 25 8.39 26.48 8.38
N LEU A 26 7.67 25.58 9.07
CA LEU A 26 7.97 24.15 9.01
C LEU A 26 7.63 23.55 7.64
N LEU A 27 6.53 23.97 7.03
CA LEU A 27 6.17 23.54 5.66
C LEU A 27 7.21 24.00 4.63
N LYS A 28 7.70 25.23 4.71
CA LYS A 28 8.77 25.74 3.83
C LYS A 28 10.05 24.91 3.93
N LYS A 29 10.39 24.41 5.13
CA LYS A 29 11.52 23.49 5.28
C LYS A 29 11.32 22.17 4.53
N CYS A 30 10.07 21.77 4.30
CA CYS A 30 9.74 20.56 3.52
C CYS A 30 9.87 20.74 2.00
N ASN A 31 10.07 21.99 1.52
CA ASN A 31 10.29 22.24 0.09
C ASN A 31 11.44 21.39 -0.45
N VAL A 32 11.30 20.94 -1.71
CA VAL A 32 12.34 20.16 -2.39
C VAL A 32 13.11 21.08 -3.32
N SER A 33 14.42 21.13 -3.15
CA SER A 33 15.29 21.96 -3.97
C SER A 33 16.55 21.20 -4.37
N TRP A 34 16.99 21.39 -5.59
CA TRP A 34 18.28 20.91 -6.06
C TRP A 34 18.92 21.86 -7.06
N ASP A 35 20.23 21.76 -7.15
CA ASP A 35 21.07 22.49 -8.07
C ASP A 35 21.46 21.64 -9.28
N GLY A 36 21.63 22.26 -10.43
CA GLY A 36 21.97 21.63 -11.70
C GLY A 36 20.76 21.05 -12.44
N ALA A 37 20.93 20.88 -13.73
CA ALA A 37 19.95 20.24 -14.60
C ALA A 37 19.81 18.74 -14.31
N SER A 38 18.80 18.14 -14.91
CA SER A 38 18.57 16.70 -14.83
C SER A 38 19.67 15.94 -15.57
N THR A 39 20.34 15.02 -14.90
CA THR A 39 21.24 14.07 -15.55
C THR A 39 20.51 12.85 -16.10
N ASN A 40 19.28 12.61 -15.68
CA ASN A 40 18.45 11.45 -15.98
C ASN A 40 17.07 11.86 -16.52
N GLU A 41 16.98 12.92 -17.30
CA GLU A 41 15.75 13.40 -17.93
C GLU A 41 14.56 13.49 -16.95
N SER A 42 13.43 12.85 -17.26
CA SER A 42 12.21 12.90 -16.43
C SER A 42 12.35 12.28 -15.03
N PHE A 43 13.36 11.45 -14.76
CA PHE A 43 13.65 10.94 -13.42
C PHE A 43 14.03 12.02 -12.41
N SER A 44 14.51 13.15 -12.89
CA SER A 44 14.77 14.31 -12.05
C SER A 44 13.64 15.34 -12.11
N SER A 45 12.43 14.91 -12.41
CA SER A 45 11.26 15.79 -12.49
C SER A 45 10.62 16.02 -11.12
N MET A 46 9.96 17.17 -10.99
CA MET A 46 9.10 17.53 -9.87
C MET A 46 7.64 17.45 -10.29
N PRO A 47 6.76 16.82 -9.48
CA PRO A 47 5.34 16.72 -9.79
C PRO A 47 4.60 18.02 -9.46
N LEU A 48 3.67 18.42 -10.31
CA LEU A 48 2.68 19.45 -10.06
C LEU A 48 1.32 19.02 -10.63
N GLY A 49 0.25 19.47 -10.01
CA GLY A 49 -1.08 19.16 -10.51
C GLY A 49 -2.18 19.83 -9.71
N ASN A 50 -3.41 19.62 -10.13
CA ASN A 50 -4.60 20.08 -9.44
C ASN A 50 -5.59 18.94 -9.10
N GLY A 51 -5.11 17.70 -9.23
CA GLY A 51 -5.91 16.49 -9.02
C GLY A 51 -6.69 16.00 -10.25
N ASP A 52 -6.67 16.78 -11.34
CA ASP A 52 -7.27 16.44 -12.63
C ASP A 52 -6.22 16.50 -13.77
N VAL A 53 -5.42 17.55 -13.79
CA VAL A 53 -4.27 17.73 -14.68
C VAL A 53 -2.99 17.60 -13.86
N GLY A 54 -2.03 16.83 -14.37
CA GLY A 54 -0.72 16.66 -13.77
C GLY A 54 0.41 16.85 -14.75
N ILE A 55 1.54 17.34 -14.24
CA ILE A 55 2.77 17.57 -15.02
C ILE A 55 3.98 17.11 -14.21
N ASN A 56 4.99 16.60 -14.92
CA ASN A 56 6.33 16.36 -14.41
C ASN A 56 7.26 17.45 -14.96
N VAL A 57 7.92 18.25 -14.12
CA VAL A 57 8.76 19.40 -14.53
C VAL A 57 10.24 19.12 -14.27
N TRP A 58 11.09 19.37 -15.28
CA TRP A 58 12.55 19.27 -15.14
C TRP A 58 13.28 20.24 -16.08
N VAL A 59 14.57 20.42 -15.88
CA VAL A 59 15.46 21.16 -16.79
C VAL A 59 16.48 20.19 -17.35
N GLU A 60 16.64 20.17 -18.67
CA GLU A 60 17.63 19.31 -19.35
C GLU A 60 19.04 19.92 -19.36
N ASN A 61 20.06 19.08 -19.65
CA ASN A 61 21.46 19.49 -19.70
C ASN A 61 21.78 20.57 -20.75
N ASN A 62 20.89 20.77 -21.72
CA ASN A 62 21.01 21.85 -22.70
C ASN A 62 20.34 23.16 -22.24
N GLY A 63 19.78 23.19 -21.03
CA GLY A 63 19.08 24.34 -20.46
C GLY A 63 17.61 24.46 -20.86
N ASP A 64 17.03 23.48 -21.55
CA ASP A 64 15.60 23.50 -21.88
C ASP A 64 14.74 23.17 -20.65
N LEU A 65 13.71 23.97 -20.41
CA LEU A 65 12.68 23.67 -19.39
C LEU A 65 11.61 22.76 -20.01
N MET A 66 11.40 21.61 -19.36
CA MET A 66 10.56 20.54 -19.86
C MET A 66 9.43 20.19 -18.91
N PHE A 67 8.31 19.70 -19.47
CA PHE A 67 7.29 18.99 -18.69
C PHE A 67 6.41 18.07 -19.54
N TYR A 68 6.04 16.91 -18.97
CA TYR A 68 4.97 16.06 -19.49
C TYR A 68 3.61 16.58 -19.06
N ILE A 69 2.57 16.31 -19.86
CA ILE A 69 1.17 16.63 -19.55
C ILE A 69 0.37 15.35 -19.47
N ALA A 70 -0.38 15.19 -18.38
CA ALA A 70 -1.35 14.10 -18.20
C ALA A 70 -2.67 14.63 -17.64
N LYS A 71 -3.76 13.87 -17.83
CA LYS A 71 -5.09 14.19 -17.28
C LYS A 71 -5.78 12.91 -16.86
N VAL A 72 -6.43 12.90 -15.68
CA VAL A 72 -6.96 11.67 -15.03
C VAL A 72 -7.98 10.91 -15.87
N ASP A 73 -8.65 11.55 -16.81
CA ASP A 73 -9.71 10.94 -17.62
C ASP A 73 -9.35 10.86 -19.12
N ALA A 74 -8.09 11.06 -19.49
CA ALA A 74 -7.62 11.03 -20.88
C ALA A 74 -7.34 9.61 -21.38
N PHE A 75 -8.29 8.70 -21.20
CA PHE A 75 -8.13 7.30 -21.59
C PHE A 75 -8.11 7.11 -23.11
N ASP A 76 -7.22 6.27 -23.60
CA ASP A 76 -7.23 5.77 -24.97
C ASP A 76 -8.30 4.68 -25.18
N ALA A 77 -8.39 4.17 -26.42
CA ALA A 77 -9.37 3.14 -26.80
C ALA A 77 -9.28 1.84 -26.00
N ASN A 78 -8.11 1.55 -25.39
CA ASN A 78 -7.82 0.36 -24.59
C ASN A 78 -7.84 0.66 -23.08
N HIS A 79 -8.35 1.81 -22.66
CA HIS A 79 -8.38 2.28 -21.28
C HIS A 79 -6.98 2.57 -20.67
N LEU A 80 -5.94 2.73 -21.48
CA LEU A 80 -4.66 3.26 -21.00
C LEU A 80 -4.78 4.75 -20.72
N LEU A 81 -3.95 5.27 -19.85
CA LEU A 81 -3.86 6.69 -19.51
C LEU A 81 -2.57 7.28 -20.09
N PRO A 82 -2.58 7.71 -21.37
CA PRO A 82 -1.39 8.22 -22.04
C PRO A 82 -1.04 9.65 -21.61
N LYS A 83 0.22 10.03 -21.80
CA LYS A 83 0.62 11.43 -21.80
C LYS A 83 0.00 12.16 -22.97
N LEU A 84 -0.46 13.39 -22.75
CA LEU A 84 -1.06 14.23 -23.79
C LEU A 84 -0.01 14.97 -24.62
N GLY A 85 1.24 14.91 -24.24
CA GLY A 85 2.38 15.50 -24.89
C GLY A 85 3.44 15.97 -23.90
N ARG A 86 4.52 16.48 -24.45
CA ARG A 86 5.63 17.10 -23.72
C ARG A 86 5.81 18.52 -24.24
N ILE A 87 6.02 19.47 -23.35
CA ILE A 87 6.38 20.84 -23.71
C ILE A 87 7.86 21.05 -23.46
N ARG A 88 8.51 21.68 -24.40
CA ARG A 88 9.91 22.14 -24.35
C ARG A 88 9.93 23.66 -24.49
N LEU A 89 10.42 24.36 -23.49
CA LEU A 89 10.69 25.79 -23.54
C LEU A 89 12.19 26.02 -23.59
N ARG A 90 12.66 26.64 -24.64
CA ARG A 90 14.05 26.99 -24.87
C ARG A 90 14.24 28.51 -24.89
N THR A 91 15.35 28.98 -24.35
CA THR A 91 15.75 30.37 -24.37
C THR A 91 17.11 30.53 -25.03
N GLU A 92 17.31 31.68 -25.69
CA GLU A 92 18.59 32.09 -26.23
C GLU A 92 18.94 33.48 -25.66
N PRO A 93 19.99 33.60 -24.83
CA PRO A 93 20.90 32.55 -24.40
C PRO A 93 20.19 31.48 -23.56
N ALA A 94 20.72 30.23 -23.58
CA ALA A 94 20.16 29.11 -22.84
C ALA A 94 20.24 29.33 -21.32
N LEU A 95 19.41 28.60 -20.54
CA LEU A 95 19.61 28.55 -19.10
C LEU A 95 20.93 27.84 -18.79
N ASP A 96 21.66 28.32 -17.80
CA ASP A 96 22.89 27.68 -17.35
C ASP A 96 22.54 26.35 -16.61
N ALA A 97 22.64 25.25 -17.34
CA ALA A 97 22.29 23.93 -16.84
C ALA A 97 23.13 23.48 -15.63
N ALA A 98 24.37 23.96 -15.50
CA ALA A 98 25.22 23.63 -14.37
C ALA A 98 24.82 24.35 -13.08
N ASN A 99 24.32 25.57 -13.20
CA ASN A 99 24.01 26.45 -12.07
C ASN A 99 22.50 26.74 -11.93
N VAL A 100 21.64 26.05 -12.66
CA VAL A 100 20.19 26.18 -12.50
C VAL A 100 19.74 25.61 -11.15
N LYS A 101 18.91 26.37 -10.43
CA LYS A 101 18.26 25.91 -9.21
C LYS A 101 16.77 25.68 -9.45
N THR A 102 16.31 24.47 -9.16
CA THR A 102 14.90 24.09 -9.27
C THR A 102 14.33 23.82 -7.88
N THR A 103 13.21 24.46 -7.54
CA THR A 103 12.59 24.34 -6.21
C THR A 103 11.08 24.13 -6.32
N LEU A 104 10.58 23.06 -5.70
CA LEU A 104 9.15 22.89 -5.44
C LEU A 104 8.77 23.67 -4.20
N LEU A 105 7.90 24.65 -4.35
CA LEU A 105 7.32 25.47 -3.29
C LEU A 105 5.97 24.89 -2.91
N LEU A 106 5.94 24.09 -1.83
CA LEU A 106 4.74 23.34 -1.42
C LEU A 106 3.57 24.24 -1.08
N GLU A 107 3.81 25.32 -0.36
CA GLU A 107 2.77 26.28 0.05
C GLU A 107 2.08 26.97 -1.13
N GLN A 108 2.75 27.00 -2.29
CA GLN A 108 2.27 27.59 -3.54
C GLN A 108 1.95 26.56 -4.61
N ALA A 109 2.26 25.29 -4.39
CA ALA A 109 2.18 24.22 -5.38
C ALA A 109 2.74 24.66 -6.76
N ALA A 110 3.94 25.19 -6.73
CA ALA A 110 4.63 25.72 -7.90
C ALA A 110 6.09 25.28 -7.92
N VAL A 111 6.62 25.05 -9.12
CA VAL A 111 8.06 24.86 -9.32
C VAL A 111 8.68 26.17 -9.77
N GLU A 112 9.69 26.63 -9.05
CA GLU A 112 10.51 27.76 -9.38
C GLU A 112 11.83 27.27 -9.98
N VAL A 113 12.22 27.86 -11.13
CA VAL A 113 13.49 27.59 -11.81
C VAL A 113 14.26 28.90 -11.92
N VAL A 114 15.44 28.95 -11.33
CA VAL A 114 16.32 30.14 -11.35
C VAL A 114 17.63 29.79 -12.01
N SER A 115 18.04 30.57 -12.99
CA SER A 115 19.31 30.42 -13.71
C SER A 115 19.88 31.81 -14.03
N GLY A 116 20.85 32.25 -13.23
CA GLY A 116 21.42 33.60 -13.34
C GLY A 116 20.34 34.68 -13.19
N ASP A 117 20.13 35.46 -14.27
CA ASP A 117 19.14 36.55 -14.32
C ASP A 117 17.72 36.07 -14.71
N ALA A 118 17.56 34.81 -15.08
CA ALA A 118 16.30 34.25 -15.51
C ALA A 118 15.59 33.52 -14.35
N LYS A 119 14.32 33.80 -14.19
CA LYS A 119 13.46 33.16 -13.19
C LYS A 119 12.16 32.73 -13.85
N PHE A 120 11.84 31.45 -13.72
CA PHE A 120 10.58 30.86 -14.19
C PHE A 120 9.77 30.32 -13.03
N ARG A 121 8.45 30.39 -13.15
CA ARG A 121 7.48 29.74 -12.28
C ARG A 121 6.57 28.88 -13.13
N VAL A 122 6.49 27.61 -12.80
CA VAL A 122 5.59 26.62 -13.42
C VAL A 122 4.55 26.20 -12.40
N TRP A 123 3.27 26.20 -12.77
CA TRP A 123 2.17 25.79 -11.91
C TRP A 123 0.96 25.28 -12.69
N VAL A 124 0.16 24.41 -12.07
CA VAL A 124 -1.13 23.95 -12.58
C VAL A 124 -2.21 24.63 -11.77
N ASP A 125 -3.09 25.39 -12.41
CA ASP A 125 -4.13 26.13 -11.68
C ASP A 125 -5.01 25.20 -10.85
N ALA A 126 -5.13 25.47 -9.56
CA ALA A 126 -5.88 24.64 -8.60
C ALA A 126 -7.39 24.54 -8.95
N ASN A 127 -7.91 25.54 -9.69
CA ASN A 127 -9.33 25.73 -9.95
C ASN A 127 -9.70 25.59 -11.44
N ALA A 128 -8.71 25.39 -12.31
CA ALA A 128 -8.90 25.28 -13.74
C ALA A 128 -7.92 24.28 -14.41
N PRO A 129 -8.28 23.62 -15.50
CA PRO A 129 -7.38 22.69 -16.20
C PRO A 129 -6.38 23.48 -17.09
N VAL A 130 -5.57 24.32 -16.46
CA VAL A 130 -4.63 25.22 -17.12
C VAL A 130 -3.25 25.13 -16.46
N ILE A 131 -2.25 24.89 -17.29
CA ILE A 131 -0.84 24.94 -16.91
C ILE A 131 -0.31 26.33 -17.25
N ARG A 132 0.46 26.93 -16.37
CA ARG A 132 1.09 28.25 -16.57
C ARG A 132 2.59 28.14 -16.42
N VAL A 133 3.30 28.82 -17.33
CA VAL A 133 4.73 29.08 -17.22
C VAL A 133 4.93 30.58 -17.31
N GLN A 134 5.37 31.20 -16.23
CA GLN A 134 5.64 32.64 -16.13
C GLN A 134 7.13 32.85 -15.93
N GLY A 135 7.77 33.58 -16.85
CA GLY A 135 9.20 33.83 -16.82
C GLY A 135 9.50 35.33 -16.78
N HIS A 136 10.56 35.69 -16.08
CA HIS A 136 11.15 37.01 -16.06
C HIS A 136 12.67 36.91 -16.21
N CYS A 137 13.26 37.66 -17.15
CA CYS A 137 14.69 37.76 -17.37
C CYS A 137 15.09 39.23 -17.38
N THR A 138 16.22 39.62 -16.78
CA THR A 138 16.69 40.99 -16.90
C THR A 138 17.39 41.21 -18.24
N THR A 139 18.03 40.22 -18.80
CA THR A 139 18.57 40.19 -20.15
C THR A 139 17.51 39.65 -21.13
N PRO A 140 17.15 40.42 -22.18
CA PRO A 140 16.18 39.93 -23.17
C PRO A 140 16.66 38.65 -23.84
N ARG A 141 15.74 37.66 -24.00
CA ARG A 141 16.01 36.35 -24.62
C ARG A 141 15.06 36.08 -25.77
N LYS A 142 15.57 35.46 -26.81
CA LYS A 142 14.69 34.76 -27.78
C LYS A 142 14.13 33.55 -27.11
N VAL A 143 12.82 33.31 -27.20
CA VAL A 143 12.14 32.21 -26.55
C VAL A 143 11.34 31.40 -27.55
N SER A 144 11.45 30.08 -27.44
CA SER A 144 10.68 29.17 -28.25
C SER A 144 10.03 28.10 -27.37
N ILE A 145 8.81 27.68 -27.75
CA ILE A 145 8.02 26.72 -27.06
C ILE A 145 7.54 25.66 -28.04
N ALA A 146 7.99 24.44 -27.88
CA ALA A 146 7.62 23.31 -28.73
C ALA A 146 6.65 22.38 -28.01
N THR A 147 5.70 21.80 -28.72
CA THR A 147 4.96 20.64 -28.29
C THR A 147 5.53 19.40 -28.99
N GLU A 148 5.80 18.38 -28.19
CA GLU A 148 6.34 17.10 -28.62
C GLU A 148 5.34 15.99 -28.31
N SER A 149 5.00 15.18 -29.31
CA SER A 149 4.12 14.03 -29.14
C SER A 149 4.92 12.74 -29.02
N LEU A 150 4.47 11.84 -28.17
CA LEU A 150 4.94 10.44 -28.13
C LEU A 150 4.27 9.59 -29.24
N ARG A 151 3.34 10.19 -30.00
CA ARG A 151 2.59 9.61 -31.12
C ARG A 151 2.91 10.32 -32.41
N GLN A 152 2.62 9.67 -33.54
CA GLN A 152 2.76 10.33 -34.85
C GLN A 152 1.85 11.53 -34.93
N TRP A 153 2.39 12.63 -35.41
CA TRP A 153 1.63 13.81 -35.77
C TRP A 153 0.92 13.63 -37.09
N GLN A 154 -0.32 14.08 -37.18
CA GLN A 154 -1.08 14.12 -38.39
C GLN A 154 -1.83 15.47 -38.51
N ASN A 155 -1.94 16.00 -39.71
CA ASN A 155 -2.78 17.15 -39.93
C ASN A 155 -4.26 16.79 -39.79
N ALA A 156 -5.02 17.56 -39.04
CA ALA A 156 -6.45 17.32 -38.83
C ALA A 156 -7.30 17.32 -40.12
N ALA A 157 -6.77 17.87 -41.19
CA ALA A 157 -7.43 17.86 -42.52
C ALA A 157 -7.23 16.54 -43.29
N ASP A 158 -6.28 15.69 -42.89
CA ASP A 158 -6.01 14.42 -43.56
C ASP A 158 -6.97 13.33 -43.09
N PRO A 159 -7.24 12.30 -43.91
CA PRO A 159 -8.03 11.16 -43.51
C PRO A 159 -7.46 10.50 -42.25
N LEU A 160 -8.29 10.25 -41.23
CA LEU A 160 -7.86 9.64 -39.97
C LEU A 160 -7.60 8.16 -40.18
N PRO A 161 -6.47 7.63 -39.67
CA PRO A 161 -6.27 6.20 -39.60
C PRO A 161 -7.26 5.58 -38.57
N ASP A 162 -7.63 4.31 -38.77
CA ASP A 162 -8.54 3.58 -37.90
C ASP A 162 -8.04 3.39 -36.46
N SER A 163 -6.77 3.65 -36.19
CA SER A 163 -6.17 3.56 -34.87
C SER A 163 -6.15 4.93 -34.17
N GLY A 164 -6.73 5.04 -32.99
CA GLY A 164 -6.71 6.25 -32.13
C GLY A 164 -5.33 6.67 -31.60
N THR A 165 -4.25 6.33 -32.30
CA THR A 165 -2.85 6.54 -31.88
C THR A 165 -2.21 7.79 -32.48
N VAL A 166 -2.95 8.57 -33.27
CA VAL A 166 -2.43 9.74 -33.96
C VAL A 166 -2.81 11.02 -33.25
N ALA A 167 -1.85 11.93 -33.08
CA ALA A 167 -2.06 13.27 -32.59
C ALA A 167 -2.45 14.19 -33.74
N LEU A 168 -3.64 14.80 -33.68
CA LEU A 168 -4.13 15.74 -34.67
C LEU A 168 -3.68 17.15 -34.34
N LEU A 169 -3.11 17.85 -35.31
CA LEU A 169 -2.69 19.25 -35.24
C LEU A 169 -3.67 20.15 -35.97
N PHE A 170 -3.98 21.30 -35.37
CA PHE A 170 -4.81 22.36 -35.99
C PHE A 170 -3.95 23.57 -36.35
N HIS A 171 -4.12 24.06 -37.54
CA HIS A 171 -3.26 25.10 -38.12
C HIS A 171 -3.95 26.46 -38.37
N ASP A 172 -5.12 26.70 -37.81
CA ASP A 172 -5.97 27.84 -38.14
C ASP A 172 -5.53 29.18 -37.51
N ASN A 173 -4.72 29.15 -36.46
CA ASN A 173 -4.30 30.35 -35.76
C ASN A 173 -2.76 30.47 -35.71
N GLU A 174 -2.25 31.69 -35.91
CA GLU A 174 -0.82 31.95 -35.92
C GLU A 174 -0.20 32.14 -34.52
N ASP A 175 -1.02 32.35 -33.48
CA ASP A 175 -0.59 32.68 -32.14
C ASP A 175 -0.80 31.53 -31.13
N GLN A 176 -1.18 30.33 -31.62
CA GLN A 176 -1.42 29.16 -30.79
C GLN A 176 -1.14 27.87 -31.54
N ILE A 177 -0.96 26.79 -30.73
CA ILE A 177 -0.89 25.42 -31.20
C ILE A 177 -1.98 24.64 -30.46
N ALA A 178 -2.86 23.97 -31.22
CA ALA A 178 -3.85 23.07 -30.67
C ALA A 178 -3.64 21.65 -31.21
N TRP A 179 -3.77 20.65 -30.33
CA TRP A 179 -3.68 19.24 -30.72
C TRP A 179 -4.57 18.37 -29.85
N CYS A 180 -5.01 17.26 -30.39
CA CYS A 180 -5.79 16.27 -29.64
C CYS A 180 -5.61 14.86 -30.17
N TYR A 181 -5.99 13.90 -29.35
CA TYR A 181 -6.21 12.49 -29.68
C TYR A 181 -7.70 12.20 -29.55
N ARG A 182 -8.26 11.47 -30.51
CA ARG A 182 -9.67 11.05 -30.47
C ARG A 182 -9.76 9.55 -30.68
N ASN A 183 -10.41 8.87 -29.77
CA ASN A 183 -10.64 7.44 -29.87
C ASN A 183 -11.64 7.13 -30.97
N GLN A 184 -11.23 6.39 -32.01
CA GLN A 184 -12.08 5.93 -33.10
C GLN A 184 -12.78 4.61 -32.78
N SER A 185 -12.27 3.86 -31.80
CA SER A 185 -12.78 2.60 -31.31
C SER A 185 -12.83 2.58 -29.79
N SER A 186 -13.42 1.54 -29.22
CA SER A 186 -13.47 1.29 -27.79
C SER A 186 -13.57 -0.20 -27.52
N VAL A 187 -12.92 -0.65 -26.45
CA VAL A 187 -13.07 -2.02 -25.94
C VAL A 187 -14.34 -2.20 -25.08
N TRP A 188 -15.19 -1.18 -24.93
CA TRP A 188 -16.38 -1.20 -24.05
C TRP A 188 -17.33 -2.34 -24.33
N ALA A 189 -17.74 -2.49 -25.59
CA ALA A 189 -18.62 -3.58 -26.01
C ALA A 189 -17.98 -4.96 -25.83
N ALA A 190 -16.69 -5.10 -26.16
CA ALA A 190 -15.94 -6.33 -25.97
C ALA A 190 -15.84 -6.70 -24.49
N ASN A 191 -15.65 -5.72 -23.61
CA ASN A 191 -15.63 -5.95 -22.16
C ASN A 191 -16.97 -6.46 -21.62
N PHE A 192 -18.10 -5.92 -22.07
CA PHE A 192 -19.39 -6.45 -21.67
C PHE A 192 -19.68 -7.83 -22.26
N ALA A 193 -19.28 -8.06 -23.50
CA ALA A 193 -19.41 -9.39 -24.11
C ALA A 193 -18.62 -10.45 -23.33
N SER A 194 -17.39 -10.12 -22.94
CA SER A 194 -16.56 -10.99 -22.12
C SER A 194 -17.14 -11.24 -20.73
N GLN A 195 -17.93 -10.34 -20.18
CA GLN A 195 -18.65 -10.48 -18.90
C GLN A 195 -20.05 -11.10 -19.05
N ASN A 196 -20.37 -11.65 -20.22
CA ASN A 196 -21.69 -12.21 -20.52
C ASN A 196 -22.85 -11.20 -20.28
N SER A 197 -22.55 -9.90 -20.52
CA SER A 197 -23.48 -8.79 -20.30
C SER A 197 -23.62 -7.87 -21.53
N PRO A 198 -23.71 -8.41 -22.78
CA PRO A 198 -23.68 -7.57 -24.00
C PRO A 198 -24.84 -6.55 -24.06
N GLU A 199 -25.98 -6.83 -23.44
CA GLU A 199 -27.11 -5.91 -23.36
C GLU A 199 -26.83 -4.65 -22.52
N MET A 200 -25.80 -4.62 -21.70
CA MET A 200 -25.39 -3.44 -20.94
C MET A 200 -24.82 -2.35 -21.83
N VAL A 201 -24.32 -2.70 -23.02
CA VAL A 201 -23.89 -1.70 -24.03
C VAL A 201 -25.04 -0.75 -24.39
N ALA A 202 -26.25 -1.25 -24.55
CA ALA A 202 -27.40 -0.42 -24.87
C ALA A 202 -27.95 0.40 -23.67
N LYS A 203 -27.63 -0.02 -22.44
CA LYS A 203 -28.09 0.60 -21.19
C LYS A 203 -27.09 1.61 -20.62
N THR A 204 -25.87 1.64 -21.13
CA THR A 204 -24.77 2.46 -20.61
C THR A 204 -24.17 3.32 -21.71
N LYS A 205 -23.68 4.50 -21.35
CA LYS A 205 -22.92 5.31 -22.27
C LYS A 205 -21.45 4.82 -22.25
N ASP A 206 -20.93 4.48 -23.43
CA ASP A 206 -19.50 4.17 -23.57
C ASP A 206 -18.66 5.40 -23.16
N PRO A 207 -17.83 5.30 -22.12
CA PRO A 207 -17.05 6.44 -21.62
C PRO A 207 -15.82 6.73 -22.45
N VAL A 208 -15.45 5.86 -23.38
CA VAL A 208 -14.17 5.88 -24.09
C VAL A 208 -14.32 6.16 -25.57
N LEU A 209 -15.37 5.62 -26.23
CA LEU A 209 -15.61 5.88 -27.65
C LEU A 209 -15.79 7.38 -27.90
N HIS A 210 -15.10 7.90 -28.91
CA HIS A 210 -15.06 9.33 -29.28
C HIS A 210 -14.52 10.25 -28.17
N ARG A 211 -13.96 9.70 -27.09
CA ARG A 211 -13.25 10.52 -26.11
C ARG A 211 -12.09 11.21 -26.80
N THR A 212 -12.07 12.53 -26.66
CA THR A 212 -11.08 13.40 -27.28
C THR A 212 -10.34 14.16 -26.20
N SER A 213 -9.04 13.97 -26.15
CA SER A 213 -8.15 14.56 -25.14
C SER A 213 -7.04 15.34 -25.80
N GLY A 214 -6.75 16.55 -25.33
CA GLY A 214 -5.72 17.35 -25.93
C GLY A 214 -5.48 18.68 -25.25
N CYS A 215 -4.71 19.53 -25.90
CA CYS A 215 -4.21 20.78 -25.33
C CYS A 215 -4.28 21.93 -26.34
N VAL A 216 -4.34 23.15 -25.78
CA VAL A 216 -4.12 24.39 -26.50
C VAL A 216 -2.99 25.15 -25.83
N LEU A 217 -1.88 25.32 -26.55
CA LEU A 217 -0.70 26.09 -26.13
C LEU A 217 -0.79 27.50 -26.71
N GLN A 218 -0.64 28.50 -25.85
CA GLN A 218 -0.58 29.91 -26.18
C GLN A 218 0.53 30.62 -25.39
N SER A 219 1.18 31.61 -26.00
CA SER A 219 2.09 32.50 -25.28
C SER A 219 1.90 33.93 -25.79
N LYS A 220 1.71 34.85 -24.86
CA LYS A 220 1.42 36.23 -25.22
C LYS A 220 2.53 36.88 -26.08
N GLY A 221 2.17 37.34 -27.29
CA GLY A 221 3.08 37.97 -28.23
C GLY A 221 3.94 37.00 -29.07
N PHE A 222 3.75 35.69 -28.90
CA PHE A 222 4.46 34.67 -29.68
C PHE A 222 3.71 34.38 -30.99
N LYS A 223 4.45 33.89 -31.97
CA LYS A 223 3.93 33.47 -33.27
C LYS A 223 4.32 32.04 -33.60
N ARG A 224 3.45 31.31 -34.29
CA ARG A 224 3.74 29.97 -34.78
C ARG A 224 4.73 30.02 -35.96
N LEU A 225 5.87 29.38 -35.81
CA LEU A 225 6.87 29.21 -36.86
C LEU A 225 6.65 27.95 -37.68
N ASN A 226 6.15 26.90 -37.09
CA ASN A 226 5.79 25.65 -37.76
C ASN A 226 4.64 24.96 -36.96
N PRO A 227 4.12 23.82 -37.40
CA PRO A 227 2.96 23.20 -36.78
C PRO A 227 3.06 22.95 -35.26
N THR A 228 4.26 22.73 -34.71
CA THR A 228 4.48 22.35 -33.31
C THR A 228 5.29 23.38 -32.53
N TYR A 229 5.54 24.59 -33.10
CA TYR A 229 6.52 25.51 -32.55
C TYR A 229 6.01 26.95 -32.50
N LEU A 230 5.97 27.52 -31.27
CA LEU A 230 5.76 28.97 -31.09
C LEU A 230 7.09 29.63 -30.75
N ALA A 231 7.31 30.86 -31.25
CA ALA A 231 8.48 31.63 -30.87
C ALA A 231 8.16 33.12 -30.66
N SER A 232 8.93 33.77 -29.83
CA SER A 232 8.93 35.23 -29.72
C SER A 232 9.53 35.84 -30.98
N PRO A 233 8.85 36.78 -31.65
CA PRO A 233 9.40 37.44 -32.82
C PRO A 233 10.69 38.21 -32.48
N GLU A 234 10.72 38.84 -31.30
CA GLU A 234 11.87 39.54 -30.74
C GLU A 234 12.31 38.93 -29.42
N ALA A 235 13.50 39.32 -28.94
CA ALA A 235 13.94 38.96 -27.60
C ALA A 235 13.04 39.63 -26.53
N VAL A 236 12.61 38.88 -25.55
CA VAL A 236 11.66 39.31 -24.52
C VAL A 236 12.24 39.15 -23.11
N THR A 237 11.78 39.98 -22.18
CA THR A 237 12.12 39.89 -20.76
C THR A 237 11.01 39.27 -19.95
N ILE A 238 9.80 39.17 -20.52
CA ILE A 238 8.62 38.59 -19.87
C ILE A 238 8.09 37.46 -20.75
N ILE A 239 7.90 36.27 -20.13
CA ILE A 239 7.30 35.10 -20.74
C ILE A 239 6.00 34.81 -19.99
N ASP A 240 4.90 34.63 -20.71
CA ASP A 240 3.63 34.23 -20.17
C ASP A 240 3.00 33.18 -21.07
N CYS A 241 3.33 31.92 -20.78
CA CYS A 241 2.86 30.75 -21.50
C CYS A 241 1.70 30.08 -20.75
N ARG A 242 0.74 29.62 -21.51
CA ARG A 242 -0.46 28.94 -21.03
C ARG A 242 -0.71 27.70 -21.86
N VAL A 243 -1.01 26.57 -21.16
CA VAL A 243 -1.48 25.35 -21.80
C VAL A 243 -2.82 24.97 -21.17
N ARG A 244 -3.89 25.09 -21.93
CA ARG A 244 -5.19 24.56 -21.54
C ARG A 244 -5.28 23.08 -21.89
N VAL A 245 -5.76 22.26 -20.97
CA VAL A 245 -5.96 20.83 -21.14
C VAL A 245 -7.46 20.52 -21.13
N LEU A 246 -7.94 19.75 -22.09
CA LEU A 246 -9.35 19.39 -22.18
C LEU A 246 -9.53 17.93 -22.61
N THR A 247 -10.39 17.22 -21.90
CA THR A 247 -10.94 15.92 -22.29
C THR A 247 -12.47 16.00 -22.29
N ASN A 248 -13.10 15.60 -23.38
CA ASN A 248 -14.55 15.45 -23.48
C ASN A 248 -14.91 14.39 -24.53
N GLN A 249 -16.18 14.07 -24.67
CA GLN A 249 -16.73 13.24 -25.75
C GLN A 249 -17.46 14.15 -26.76
N ALA A 250 -16.71 15.00 -27.45
CA ALA A 250 -17.23 15.87 -28.47
C ALA A 250 -17.67 15.06 -29.71
N ASP A 251 -18.62 15.59 -30.48
CA ASP A 251 -19.12 14.92 -31.70
C ASP A 251 -18.07 14.84 -32.81
N SER A 252 -17.12 15.76 -32.81
CA SER A 252 -15.99 15.78 -33.75
C SER A 252 -14.74 16.39 -33.08
N HIS A 253 -13.58 16.25 -33.71
CA HIS A 253 -12.38 16.95 -33.27
C HIS A 253 -12.50 18.48 -33.41
N ASP A 254 -13.28 19.02 -34.40
CA ASP A 254 -13.55 20.46 -34.51
C ASP A 254 -14.46 20.95 -33.37
N ALA A 255 -15.46 20.16 -32.96
CA ALA A 255 -16.27 20.48 -31.79
C ALA A 255 -15.42 20.49 -30.50
N TRP A 256 -14.51 19.54 -30.35
CA TRP A 256 -13.55 19.55 -29.25
C TRP A 256 -12.67 20.81 -29.25
N LYS A 257 -12.15 21.18 -30.44
CA LYS A 257 -11.32 22.37 -30.60
C LYS A 257 -12.10 23.65 -30.24
N ALA A 258 -13.34 23.77 -30.70
CA ALA A 258 -14.21 24.89 -30.36
C ALA A 258 -14.39 25.03 -28.84
N ASP A 259 -14.56 23.89 -28.13
CA ASP A 259 -14.63 23.85 -26.65
C ASP A 259 -13.27 24.20 -26.02
N ALA A 260 -12.18 23.68 -26.57
CA ALA A 260 -10.85 23.92 -26.08
C ALA A 260 -10.38 25.38 -26.20
N LEU A 261 -10.95 26.11 -27.13
CA LEU A 261 -10.66 27.52 -27.34
C LEU A 261 -11.54 28.49 -26.51
N LYS A 262 -12.60 27.99 -25.86
CA LYS A 262 -13.41 28.82 -24.95
C LYS A 262 -12.55 29.43 -23.86
N PRO A 263 -12.74 30.70 -23.49
CA PRO A 263 -11.98 31.30 -22.39
C PRO A 263 -12.12 30.52 -21.06
N VAL A 264 -11.02 30.31 -20.39
CA VAL A 264 -10.97 29.75 -19.04
C VAL A 264 -10.16 30.71 -18.18
N ASN A 265 -10.73 31.14 -17.07
CA ASN A 265 -9.98 31.97 -16.14
C ASN A 265 -8.90 31.15 -15.42
N SER A 266 -7.74 31.75 -15.21
CA SER A 266 -6.62 31.21 -14.44
C SER A 266 -6.03 32.35 -13.62
N ASP A 267 -6.07 32.20 -12.31
CA ASP A 267 -5.69 33.27 -11.37
C ASP A 267 -4.71 32.76 -10.31
N TRP A 268 -3.55 33.42 -10.23
CA TRP A 268 -2.49 33.03 -9.29
C TRP A 268 -2.92 33.18 -7.83
N ASN A 269 -3.65 34.25 -7.48
CA ASN A 269 -4.02 34.50 -6.11
C ASN A 269 -5.07 33.46 -5.64
N ALA A 270 -6.02 33.11 -6.51
CA ALA A 270 -6.99 32.07 -6.22
C ALA A 270 -6.33 30.68 -6.11
N HIS A 271 -5.31 30.41 -6.96
CA HIS A 271 -4.49 29.19 -6.86
C HIS A 271 -3.76 29.10 -5.52
N VAL A 272 -3.03 30.15 -5.14
CA VAL A 272 -2.31 30.18 -3.86
C VAL A 272 -3.27 30.07 -2.67
N ALA A 273 -4.40 30.77 -2.73
CA ALA A 273 -5.41 30.71 -1.65
C ALA A 273 -5.96 29.29 -1.45
N TYR A 274 -6.19 28.53 -2.54
CA TYR A 274 -6.60 27.12 -2.47
C TYR A 274 -5.54 26.29 -1.72
N TRP A 275 -4.25 26.39 -2.11
CA TRP A 275 -3.18 25.60 -1.51
C TRP A 275 -2.89 26.00 -0.07
N GLN A 276 -2.99 27.27 0.27
CA GLN A 276 -2.94 27.69 1.68
C GLN A 276 -4.08 27.09 2.49
N ALA A 277 -5.30 27.09 1.96
CA ALA A 277 -6.44 26.45 2.63
C ALA A 277 -6.25 24.93 2.76
N PHE A 278 -5.66 24.27 1.75
CA PHE A 278 -5.30 22.84 1.80
C PHE A 278 -4.30 22.55 2.93
N TRP A 279 -3.20 23.29 3.02
CA TRP A 279 -2.18 23.09 4.05
C TRP A 279 -2.69 23.43 5.44
N ASN A 280 -3.57 24.41 5.58
CA ASN A 280 -4.19 24.78 6.84
C ASN A 280 -5.20 23.74 7.36
N ARG A 281 -5.64 22.78 6.55
CA ARG A 281 -6.54 21.72 7.00
C ARG A 281 -5.85 20.73 7.94
N SER A 282 -4.65 20.32 7.61
CA SER A 282 -3.90 19.35 8.44
C SER A 282 -2.39 19.43 8.20
N HIS A 283 -1.62 18.99 9.19
CA HIS A 283 -0.18 18.83 9.11
C HIS A 283 0.31 17.88 10.20
N ILE A 284 1.47 17.31 10.00
CA ILE A 284 2.26 16.58 11.01
C ILE A 284 3.72 16.99 10.83
N PHE A 285 4.31 17.61 11.85
CA PHE A 285 5.71 17.98 11.89
C PHE A 285 6.35 17.41 13.14
N ILE A 286 7.22 16.42 12.99
CA ILE A 286 8.05 15.87 14.05
C ILE A 286 9.24 16.81 14.22
N THR A 287 9.39 17.36 15.40
CA THR A 287 10.47 18.31 15.71
C THR A 287 11.65 17.67 16.43
N SER A 288 11.42 16.50 17.04
CA SER A 288 12.44 15.60 17.57
C SER A 288 11.97 14.16 17.47
N ALA A 289 12.86 13.23 17.13
CA ALA A 289 12.58 11.80 17.15
C ALA A 289 13.51 11.06 18.16
N GLY A 290 13.65 11.63 19.35
CA GLY A 290 14.51 11.13 20.42
C GLY A 290 15.98 11.57 20.28
N GLU A 291 16.88 10.80 20.89
CA GLU A 291 18.32 11.01 20.85
C GLU A 291 19.04 9.86 20.13
N GLY A 292 20.26 10.12 19.69
CA GLY A 292 21.13 9.11 19.09
C GLY A 292 20.99 8.95 17.58
N THR A 293 21.30 7.78 17.09
CA THR A 293 21.27 7.42 15.67
C THR A 293 20.34 6.25 15.42
N TYR A 294 19.71 6.27 14.25
CA TYR A 294 18.92 5.16 13.72
C TYR A 294 19.77 4.40 12.72
N ASN A 295 20.11 3.17 13.03
CA ASN A 295 20.76 2.26 12.10
C ASN A 295 19.68 1.51 11.31
N LEU A 296 19.36 2.02 10.13
CA LEU A 296 18.36 1.42 9.27
C LEU A 296 18.82 0.11 8.65
N ASP A 297 20.12 -0.10 8.53
CA ASP A 297 20.70 -1.34 8.02
C ASP A 297 20.40 -2.53 8.93
N GLN A 298 20.37 -2.30 10.25
CA GLN A 298 20.06 -3.33 11.21
C GLN A 298 18.70 -3.97 10.97
N TYR A 299 17.72 -3.17 10.54
CA TYR A 299 16.36 -3.64 10.28
C TYR A 299 16.20 -4.29 8.91
N ARG A 300 17.00 -3.87 7.96
CA ARG A 300 16.86 -4.26 6.56
C ARG A 300 17.54 -5.58 6.23
N PHE A 301 18.72 -5.80 6.77
CA PHE A 301 19.56 -6.95 6.44
C PHE A 301 19.52 -8.06 7.48
N MET A 302 18.63 -7.96 8.46
CA MET A 302 18.42 -9.05 9.43
C MET A 302 18.12 -10.39 8.75
N GLN A 303 17.46 -10.36 7.61
CA GLN A 303 17.16 -11.55 6.82
C GLN A 303 18.29 -11.96 5.86
N PHE A 304 19.15 -11.03 5.45
CA PHE A 304 20.11 -11.24 4.36
C PHE A 304 21.45 -10.56 4.61
N PRO A 305 22.26 -11.07 5.54
CA PRO A 305 23.56 -10.49 5.83
C PRO A 305 24.48 -10.39 4.58
N GLN A 306 24.31 -11.30 3.62
CA GLN A 306 25.09 -11.28 2.38
C GLN A 306 24.68 -10.18 1.40
N ALA A 307 23.48 -9.62 1.54
CA ALA A 307 23.07 -8.47 0.75
C ALA A 307 23.75 -7.17 1.23
N ARG A 308 24.29 -7.19 2.43
CA ARG A 308 25.01 -6.07 3.04
C ARG A 308 26.23 -5.65 2.19
N ASP A 309 26.94 -6.62 1.64
CA ASP A 309 28.15 -6.37 0.87
C ASP A 309 27.89 -5.78 -0.53
N VAL A 310 26.64 -5.82 -0.98
CA VAL A 310 26.24 -5.28 -2.29
C VAL A 310 25.78 -3.82 -2.18
N TYR A 311 25.68 -3.27 -0.96
CA TYR A 311 25.17 -1.94 -0.70
C TYR A 311 26.23 -1.02 -0.11
N GLU A 312 26.87 -0.24 -0.96
CA GLU A 312 27.69 0.88 -0.50
C GLU A 312 26.80 2.02 0.02
N GLY A 313 27.04 2.47 1.23
CA GLY A 313 26.61 3.78 1.69
C GLY A 313 25.45 3.84 2.65
N HIS A 314 25.18 2.80 3.42
CA HIS A 314 24.18 2.87 4.49
C HIS A 314 24.74 3.66 5.66
N LYS A 315 24.13 4.79 5.88
CA LYS A 315 24.50 5.69 6.94
C LYS A 315 23.52 5.51 8.09
N GLU A 316 24.07 5.47 9.28
CA GLU A 316 23.32 5.85 10.45
C GLU A 316 22.75 7.25 10.23
N ILE A 317 21.47 7.42 10.48
CA ILE A 317 20.85 8.74 10.47
C ILE A 317 20.64 9.22 11.90
N SER A 318 20.89 10.49 12.13
CA SER A 318 20.57 11.09 13.42
C SER A 318 19.07 11.14 13.66
N ALA A 319 18.66 11.16 14.91
CA ALA A 319 17.26 11.36 15.30
C ALA A 319 16.66 12.64 14.67
N ALA A 320 17.44 13.71 14.54
CA ALA A 320 17.04 14.93 13.86
C ALA A 320 16.78 14.74 12.35
N GLN A 321 17.64 13.96 11.68
CA GLN A 321 17.42 13.62 10.28
C GLN A 321 16.17 12.75 10.10
N ASN A 322 15.95 11.79 10.99
CA ASN A 322 14.77 10.94 10.98
C ASN A 322 13.50 11.79 11.12
N ALA A 323 13.45 12.68 12.12
CA ALA A 323 12.33 13.60 12.35
C ALA A 323 12.04 14.46 11.12
N PHE A 324 13.09 15.06 10.54
CA PHE A 324 12.97 15.87 9.34
C PHE A 324 12.44 15.10 8.15
N GLN A 325 13.01 13.94 7.87
CA GLN A 325 12.64 13.12 6.71
C GLN A 325 11.22 12.58 6.80
N ILE A 326 10.78 12.13 7.97
CA ILE A 326 9.39 11.71 8.19
C ILE A 326 8.44 12.88 7.93
N SER A 327 8.73 14.06 8.48
CA SER A 327 7.90 15.27 8.32
C SER A 327 7.83 15.73 6.87
N GLN A 328 8.96 15.80 6.19
CA GLN A 328 9.05 16.19 4.79
C GLN A 328 8.28 15.22 3.89
N ARG A 329 8.50 13.91 4.06
CA ARG A 329 7.88 12.90 3.21
C ARG A 329 6.40 12.74 3.48
N TYR A 330 5.97 12.93 4.72
CA TYR A 330 4.53 13.04 5.03
C TYR A 330 3.88 14.19 4.24
N ALA A 331 4.51 15.37 4.23
CA ALA A 331 4.01 16.51 3.49
C ALA A 331 4.01 16.26 1.97
N LEU A 332 5.10 15.70 1.44
CA LEU A 332 5.25 15.40 0.02
C LEU A 332 4.25 14.34 -0.45
N GLU A 333 4.07 13.25 0.30
CA GLU A 333 3.10 12.21 -0.05
C GLU A 333 1.67 12.74 -0.03
N ARG A 334 1.31 13.52 0.98
CA ARG A 334 0.03 14.21 1.02
C ARG A 334 -0.18 15.12 -0.19
N PHE A 335 0.86 15.85 -0.60
CA PHE A 335 0.86 16.69 -1.79
C PHE A 335 0.66 15.85 -3.06
N CYS A 336 1.43 14.78 -3.25
CA CYS A 336 1.33 13.89 -4.41
C CYS A 336 -0.07 13.28 -4.56
N GLN A 337 -0.69 12.87 -3.47
CA GLN A 337 -2.06 12.36 -3.49
C GLN A 337 -3.07 13.47 -3.85
N ALA A 338 -2.90 14.68 -3.33
CA ALA A 338 -3.81 15.79 -3.62
C ALA A 338 -3.75 16.23 -5.10
N ILE A 339 -2.56 16.27 -5.68
CA ILE A 339 -2.37 16.65 -7.08
C ILE A 339 -2.80 15.55 -8.09
N ALA A 340 -3.21 14.36 -7.60
CA ALA A 340 -3.65 13.23 -8.41
C ALA A 340 -5.13 12.84 -8.23
N SER A 341 -5.83 13.31 -7.19
CA SER A 341 -7.07 12.67 -6.70
C SER A 341 -8.33 13.57 -6.72
N ARG A 342 -8.32 14.70 -7.41
CA ARG A 342 -9.49 15.63 -7.45
C ARG A 342 -10.28 15.57 -8.75
N GLY A 343 -9.86 14.76 -9.70
CA GLY A 343 -10.56 14.57 -10.99
C GLY A 343 -11.76 13.63 -10.87
N THR A 344 -12.38 13.36 -12.01
CA THR A 344 -13.60 12.54 -12.11
C THR A 344 -13.35 11.03 -11.99
N VAL A 345 -12.08 10.62 -11.97
CA VAL A 345 -11.63 9.22 -11.95
C VAL A 345 -10.62 9.07 -10.81
N PRO A 346 -10.63 7.96 -10.07
CA PRO A 346 -9.62 7.68 -9.04
C PRO A 346 -8.19 7.70 -9.62
N PRO A 347 -7.18 8.05 -8.83
CA PRO A 347 -5.79 7.91 -9.27
C PRO A 347 -5.45 6.43 -9.45
N GLN A 348 -4.63 6.12 -10.43
CA GLN A 348 -3.99 4.80 -10.49
C GLN A 348 -2.88 4.75 -9.44
N TYR A 349 -2.75 3.65 -8.73
CA TYR A 349 -1.76 3.50 -7.66
C TYR A 349 -0.33 3.51 -8.21
N ASN A 350 -0.12 2.99 -9.41
CA ASN A 350 1.16 2.86 -10.09
C ASN A 350 1.44 4.04 -11.02
N GLY A 351 2.02 5.08 -10.50
CA GLY A 351 2.47 6.27 -11.23
C GLY A 351 1.40 7.35 -11.43
N SER A 352 0.12 7.07 -11.27
CA SER A 352 -0.96 8.05 -11.44
C SER A 352 -0.78 8.92 -12.71
N LEU A 353 -0.72 10.25 -12.56
CA LEU A 353 -0.46 11.20 -13.65
C LEU A 353 1.04 11.39 -13.96
N PHE A 354 1.94 10.85 -13.12
CA PHE A 354 3.33 11.28 -13.03
C PHE A 354 4.34 10.23 -13.50
N THR A 355 3.92 9.29 -14.33
CA THR A 355 4.84 8.32 -14.96
C THR A 355 5.97 9.02 -15.69
N MET A 356 7.14 8.40 -15.72
CA MET A 356 8.39 8.91 -16.28
C MET A 356 8.94 7.95 -17.33
N ASP A 357 9.94 8.41 -18.08
CA ASP A 357 10.68 7.53 -18.99
C ASP A 357 11.40 6.45 -18.17
N MET A 358 11.12 5.21 -18.47
CA MET A 358 11.72 4.08 -17.79
C MET A 358 12.90 3.56 -18.62
N PRO A 359 14.07 3.32 -18.02
CA PRO A 359 15.18 2.70 -18.73
C PRO A 359 14.82 1.30 -19.20
N ALA A 360 15.33 0.93 -20.35
CA ALA A 360 15.21 -0.42 -20.86
C ALA A 360 15.68 -1.44 -19.82
N GLY A 361 14.88 -2.48 -19.59
CA GLY A 361 15.18 -3.57 -18.66
C GLY A 361 14.77 -3.35 -17.20
N VAL A 362 14.08 -2.27 -16.86
CA VAL A 362 13.57 -2.03 -15.50
C VAL A 362 12.22 -2.70 -15.26
N LEU A 363 11.41 -2.90 -16.29
CA LEU A 363 10.05 -3.42 -16.16
C LEU A 363 9.89 -4.84 -16.67
N GLY A 364 9.18 -5.61 -15.85
CA GLY A 364 8.42 -6.80 -16.24
C GLY A 364 9.20 -8.04 -16.67
N PHE A 365 8.71 -9.14 -16.16
CA PHE A 365 9.24 -10.50 -16.34
C PHE A 365 9.34 -10.98 -17.78
N ASP A 366 8.51 -10.43 -18.68
CA ASP A 366 8.29 -10.99 -20.02
C ASP A 366 8.71 -10.05 -21.15
N LYS A 367 9.34 -8.90 -20.84
CA LYS A 367 9.75 -7.97 -21.88
C LYS A 367 11.25 -8.06 -22.17
N PRO A 368 11.64 -8.10 -23.46
CA PRO A 368 13.05 -8.05 -23.82
C PRO A 368 13.76 -6.86 -23.17
N LYS A 369 15.01 -7.07 -22.72
CA LYS A 369 15.84 -6.04 -22.03
C LYS A 369 15.93 -4.70 -22.78
N ASP A 370 15.71 -4.71 -24.09
CA ASP A 370 15.86 -3.57 -24.97
C ASP A 370 14.53 -2.94 -25.39
N THR A 371 13.41 -3.32 -24.75
CA THR A 371 12.12 -2.68 -25.06
C THR A 371 12.09 -1.30 -24.40
N PRO A 372 12.08 -0.20 -25.18
CA PRO A 372 11.94 1.13 -24.61
C PRO A 372 10.58 1.23 -23.94
N ILE A 373 10.56 1.72 -22.72
CA ILE A 373 9.32 1.96 -22.00
C ILE A 373 9.01 3.43 -22.10
N SER A 374 7.92 3.71 -22.79
CA SER A 374 7.41 5.06 -22.90
C SER A 374 6.87 5.52 -21.54
N PRO A 375 6.84 6.83 -21.28
CA PRO A 375 6.19 7.39 -20.09
C PRO A 375 4.67 7.15 -20.04
N ASP A 376 4.07 6.51 -21.05
CA ASP A 376 2.72 5.98 -21.02
C ASP A 376 2.65 4.61 -20.35
N GLY A 377 3.78 3.91 -20.24
CA GLY A 377 3.87 2.56 -19.69
C GLY A 377 3.67 2.52 -18.18
N ARG A 378 3.00 1.49 -17.71
CA ARG A 378 2.86 1.16 -16.28
C ARG A 378 3.06 -0.33 -16.12
N ASP A 379 3.69 -0.73 -15.03
CA ASP A 379 3.65 -2.13 -14.62
C ASP A 379 2.38 -2.43 -13.85
N TRP A 380 2.11 -3.70 -13.66
CA TRP A 380 0.93 -4.21 -12.97
C TRP A 380 -0.35 -3.49 -13.39
N ALA A 381 -1.33 -4.25 -13.77
CA ALA A 381 -2.68 -3.78 -14.00
C ALA A 381 -2.79 -2.41 -14.70
N GLN A 382 -1.96 -2.17 -15.74
CA GLN A 382 -1.96 -0.94 -16.54
C GLN A 382 -3.37 -0.47 -16.92
N LEU A 383 -4.29 -1.41 -16.99
CA LEU A 383 -5.64 -1.24 -17.52
C LEU A 383 -6.70 -1.15 -16.42
N SER A 384 -6.35 -1.20 -15.14
CA SER A 384 -7.35 -1.33 -14.08
C SER A 384 -7.06 -0.51 -12.84
N PHE A 385 -8.11 -0.30 -12.06
CA PHE A 385 -8.02 0.15 -10.69
C PHE A 385 -7.95 -1.10 -9.80
N MET A 386 -6.72 -1.49 -9.40
CA MET A 386 -6.50 -2.57 -8.44
C MET A 386 -6.90 -2.08 -7.06
N TRP A 387 -7.97 -2.64 -6.49
CA TRP A 387 -8.48 -2.15 -5.22
C TRP A 387 -7.54 -2.45 -4.06
N GLN A 388 -6.89 -3.59 -4.07
CA GLN A 388 -5.86 -3.98 -3.11
C GLN A 388 -4.85 -2.86 -2.81
N ASN A 389 -4.46 -2.12 -3.85
CA ASN A 389 -3.53 -1.01 -3.78
C ASN A 389 -4.25 0.34 -3.67
N THR A 390 -5.27 0.58 -4.50
CA THR A 390 -5.99 1.87 -4.58
C THR A 390 -6.66 2.26 -3.27
N ARG A 391 -7.05 1.31 -2.40
CA ARG A 391 -7.66 1.57 -1.09
C ARG A 391 -6.78 2.34 -0.11
N HIS A 392 -5.46 2.13 -0.14
CA HIS A 392 -4.54 2.69 0.85
C HIS A 392 -4.54 4.23 0.91
N PRO A 393 -4.47 4.98 -0.20
CA PRO A 393 -4.65 6.42 -0.18
C PRO A 393 -5.95 6.86 0.46
N TYR A 394 -7.07 6.20 0.16
CA TYR A 394 -8.38 6.60 0.63
C TYR A 394 -8.56 6.46 2.14
N TRP A 395 -8.03 5.40 2.76
CA TRP A 395 -8.07 5.23 4.22
C TRP A 395 -7.37 6.35 4.98
N SER A 396 -6.33 6.97 4.41
CA SER A 396 -5.58 8.05 5.05
C SER A 396 -6.22 9.42 4.90
N MET A 397 -7.08 9.65 3.88
CA MET A 397 -7.56 10.97 3.49
C MET A 397 -8.58 11.57 4.48
N ALA A 398 -9.42 10.75 5.11
CA ALA A 398 -10.44 11.24 6.05
C ALA A 398 -9.81 11.91 7.28
N THR A 399 -8.79 11.30 7.86
CA THR A 399 -8.06 11.83 9.03
C THR A 399 -7.29 13.12 8.71
N ARG A 400 -6.99 13.40 7.44
CA ARG A 400 -6.39 14.67 7.01
C ARG A 400 -7.42 15.76 6.70
N GLY A 401 -8.71 15.40 6.60
CA GLY A 401 -9.75 16.31 6.16
C GLY A 401 -9.70 16.62 4.65
N ASP A 402 -9.07 15.76 3.86
CA ASP A 402 -8.91 15.93 2.41
C ASP A 402 -10.12 15.34 1.64
N TYR A 403 -11.33 15.80 2.01
CA TYR A 403 -12.58 15.23 1.47
C TYR A 403 -12.79 15.52 -0.01
N ASP A 404 -12.21 16.59 -0.51
CA ASP A 404 -12.21 16.95 -1.94
C ASP A 404 -11.38 15.99 -2.80
N THR A 405 -10.56 15.14 -2.19
CA THR A 405 -9.84 14.06 -2.85
C THR A 405 -10.55 12.70 -2.75
N ILE A 406 -11.36 12.47 -1.69
CA ILE A 406 -12.11 11.22 -1.51
C ILE A 406 -13.39 11.19 -2.35
N ILE A 407 -14.19 12.25 -2.24
CA ILE A 407 -15.56 12.29 -2.78
C ILE A 407 -15.61 12.01 -4.30
N PRO A 408 -14.70 12.54 -5.14
CA PRO A 408 -14.70 12.20 -6.57
C PRO A 408 -14.56 10.70 -6.86
N GLY A 409 -13.63 10.02 -6.17
CA GLY A 409 -13.45 8.57 -6.30
C GLY A 409 -14.67 7.78 -5.84
N MET A 410 -15.32 8.19 -4.76
CA MET A 410 -16.54 7.54 -4.29
C MET A 410 -17.73 7.76 -5.24
N LYS A 411 -17.84 8.94 -5.86
CA LYS A 411 -18.82 9.20 -6.92
C LYS A 411 -18.57 8.34 -8.16
N PHE A 412 -17.32 8.16 -8.53
CA PHE A 412 -16.94 7.27 -9.63
C PHE A 412 -17.49 5.85 -9.42
N VAL A 413 -17.30 5.28 -8.23
CA VAL A 413 -17.82 3.95 -7.88
C VAL A 413 -19.33 3.94 -7.89
N ARG A 414 -19.98 4.96 -7.31
CA ARG A 414 -21.45 5.08 -7.31
C ARG A 414 -22.05 5.13 -8.72
N ASN A 415 -21.39 5.82 -9.64
CA ASN A 415 -21.83 5.93 -11.03
C ASN A 415 -21.80 4.58 -11.79
N GLY A 416 -20.94 3.64 -11.36
CA GLY A 416 -20.88 2.29 -11.92
C GLY A 416 -21.73 1.24 -11.19
N LEU A 417 -22.59 1.65 -10.24
CA LEU A 417 -23.34 0.72 -9.39
C LEU A 417 -24.28 -0.19 -10.19
N ASP A 418 -24.98 0.32 -11.21
CA ASP A 418 -25.92 -0.47 -12.00
C ASP A 418 -25.22 -1.57 -12.80
N ILE A 419 -23.98 -1.32 -13.26
CA ILE A 419 -23.13 -2.33 -13.92
C ILE A 419 -22.72 -3.41 -12.90
N ALA A 420 -22.36 -3.02 -11.70
CA ALA A 420 -22.00 -3.95 -10.63
C ALA A 420 -23.19 -4.82 -10.18
N LYS A 421 -24.42 -4.27 -10.21
CA LYS A 421 -25.67 -5.00 -9.93
C LYS A 421 -25.99 -6.01 -11.03
N ASP A 422 -25.93 -5.62 -12.29
CA ASP A 422 -26.15 -6.52 -13.43
C ASP A 422 -25.17 -7.71 -13.40
N ARG A 423 -23.89 -7.43 -13.16
CA ARG A 423 -22.87 -8.46 -12.99
C ARG A 423 -23.16 -9.40 -11.82
N CYS A 424 -23.57 -8.87 -10.67
CA CYS A 424 -23.97 -9.67 -9.52
C CYS A 424 -25.08 -10.65 -9.88
N LYS A 425 -26.13 -10.15 -10.53
CA LYS A 425 -27.26 -10.99 -10.96
C LYS A 425 -26.86 -12.08 -11.93
N LYS A 426 -25.99 -11.78 -12.89
CA LYS A 426 -25.56 -12.73 -13.92
C LYS A 426 -24.57 -13.78 -13.45
N LEU A 427 -23.59 -13.36 -12.65
CA LEU A 427 -22.54 -14.30 -12.21
C LEU A 427 -23.00 -15.15 -11.02
N TYR A 428 -23.84 -14.60 -10.15
CA TYR A 428 -24.20 -15.23 -8.87
C TYR A 428 -25.70 -15.54 -8.74
N GLY A 429 -26.54 -15.06 -9.64
CA GLY A 429 -27.98 -15.27 -9.62
C GLY A 429 -28.75 -14.53 -8.52
N VAL A 430 -28.06 -13.69 -7.74
CA VAL A 430 -28.63 -12.97 -6.60
C VAL A 430 -28.72 -11.47 -6.83
N ASP A 431 -29.57 -10.78 -6.07
CA ASP A 431 -29.64 -9.33 -6.06
C ASP A 431 -28.56 -8.76 -5.14
N GLY A 432 -28.03 -7.59 -5.51
CA GLY A 432 -26.94 -6.91 -4.87
C GLY A 432 -25.95 -6.37 -5.90
N SER A 433 -24.81 -5.90 -5.47
CA SER A 433 -23.73 -5.47 -6.36
C SER A 433 -22.42 -6.21 -6.02
N VAL A 434 -21.59 -6.46 -7.03
CA VAL A 434 -20.25 -7.03 -6.82
C VAL A 434 -19.21 -6.22 -7.58
N ILE A 435 -18.18 -5.81 -6.86
CA ILE A 435 -17.01 -5.11 -7.37
C ILE A 435 -15.81 -6.03 -7.14
N PHE A 436 -15.08 -6.33 -8.21
CA PHE A 436 -13.89 -7.17 -8.14
C PHE A 436 -12.65 -6.36 -7.77
N GLU A 437 -11.61 -7.06 -7.36
CA GLU A 437 -10.29 -6.51 -7.03
C GLU A 437 -9.75 -5.63 -8.16
N ALA A 438 -9.85 -6.08 -9.40
CA ALA A 438 -9.48 -5.31 -10.57
C ALA A 438 -10.73 -4.83 -11.33
N SER A 439 -10.88 -3.53 -11.46
CA SER A 439 -12.00 -2.90 -12.16
C SER A 439 -11.52 -1.85 -13.16
N TRP A 440 -12.28 -1.71 -14.24
CA TRP A 440 -12.13 -0.61 -15.20
C TRP A 440 -13.08 0.54 -14.90
N LEU A 441 -13.20 1.45 -15.87
CA LEU A 441 -14.15 2.56 -15.79
C LEU A 441 -15.56 2.06 -15.48
N GLN A 442 -16.27 2.79 -14.63
CA GLN A 442 -17.63 2.47 -14.19
C GLN A 442 -17.79 1.06 -13.60
N ASN A 443 -16.79 0.59 -12.85
CA ASN A 443 -16.78 -0.72 -12.20
C ASN A 443 -16.92 -1.92 -13.19
N VAL A 444 -16.63 -1.75 -14.47
CA VAL A 444 -16.54 -2.91 -15.38
C VAL A 444 -15.38 -3.79 -14.92
N GLY A 445 -15.67 -5.04 -14.57
CA GLY A 445 -14.66 -5.98 -14.08
C GLY A 445 -13.68 -6.36 -15.18
N VAL A 446 -12.40 -6.42 -14.83
CA VAL A 446 -11.34 -6.79 -15.76
C VAL A 446 -11.17 -8.31 -15.84
N PHE A 447 -11.34 -8.99 -14.73
CA PHE A 447 -10.89 -10.37 -14.55
C PHE A 447 -11.97 -11.30 -13.98
N ALA A 448 -13.19 -11.23 -14.49
CA ALA A 448 -14.31 -12.05 -13.98
C ALA A 448 -14.39 -13.47 -14.59
N PHE A 449 -13.40 -13.94 -15.37
CA PHE A 449 -13.58 -15.02 -16.34
C PHE A 449 -12.71 -16.25 -16.10
N GLU A 450 -13.12 -17.38 -16.75
CA GLU A 450 -12.30 -18.58 -16.82
C GLU A 450 -10.91 -18.26 -17.41
N GLY A 451 -9.87 -18.78 -16.76
CA GLY A 451 -8.47 -18.56 -17.16
C GLY A 451 -7.74 -17.45 -16.40
N MET A 452 -8.45 -16.69 -15.57
CA MET A 452 -7.81 -15.66 -14.73
C MET A 452 -7.23 -16.24 -13.44
N PRO A 453 -6.17 -15.59 -12.88
CA PRO A 453 -5.62 -15.99 -11.58
C PRO A 453 -6.71 -16.11 -10.52
N GLY A 454 -6.72 -17.20 -9.77
CA GLY A 454 -7.80 -17.51 -8.83
C GLY A 454 -8.05 -16.45 -7.77
N HIS A 455 -7.00 -15.76 -7.32
CA HIS A 455 -7.11 -14.67 -6.34
C HIS A 455 -7.96 -13.50 -6.87
N LEU A 456 -7.76 -13.04 -8.10
CA LEU A 456 -8.53 -11.93 -8.67
C LEU A 456 -10.01 -12.30 -8.91
N ARG A 457 -10.29 -13.58 -9.17
CA ARG A 457 -11.64 -14.07 -9.42
C ARG A 457 -12.49 -14.18 -8.14
N PHE A 458 -11.89 -14.53 -7.02
CA PHE A 458 -12.59 -14.82 -5.76
C PHE A 458 -12.46 -13.72 -4.72
N HIS A 459 -11.59 -12.74 -4.94
CA HIS A 459 -11.40 -11.61 -4.05
C HIS A 459 -12.45 -10.54 -4.34
N GLN A 460 -13.41 -10.39 -3.42
CA GLN A 460 -14.60 -9.56 -3.60
C GLN A 460 -14.73 -8.50 -2.50
N LEU A 461 -13.70 -8.33 -1.68
CA LEU A 461 -13.68 -7.43 -0.53
C LEU A 461 -13.99 -5.98 -0.93
N ALA A 462 -13.55 -5.55 -2.11
CA ALA A 462 -13.84 -4.22 -2.67
C ALA A 462 -15.34 -3.86 -2.63
N THR A 463 -16.21 -4.86 -2.77
CA THR A 463 -17.68 -4.70 -2.73
C THR A 463 -18.17 -4.03 -1.45
N ILE A 464 -17.54 -4.29 -0.31
CA ILE A 464 -17.91 -3.77 1.01
C ILE A 464 -16.86 -2.85 1.62
N GLU A 465 -15.59 -2.96 1.26
CA GLU A 465 -14.54 -2.07 1.77
C GLU A 465 -14.68 -0.65 1.22
N ILE A 466 -15.08 -0.50 -0.04
CA ILE A 466 -15.38 0.82 -0.60
C ILE A 466 -16.51 1.51 0.20
N PRO A 467 -17.67 0.90 0.45
CA PRO A 467 -18.66 1.44 1.38
C PRO A 467 -18.15 1.67 2.81
N ALA A 468 -17.18 0.89 3.31
CA ALA A 468 -16.58 1.14 4.61
C ALA A 468 -15.76 2.44 4.63
N ILE A 469 -15.00 2.74 3.57
CA ILE A 469 -14.32 4.03 3.40
C ILE A 469 -15.33 5.18 3.24
N MET A 470 -16.43 4.95 2.52
CA MET A 470 -17.52 5.93 2.44
C MET A 470 -18.13 6.19 3.83
N ALA A 471 -18.33 5.17 4.66
CA ALA A 471 -18.82 5.31 6.04
C ALA A 471 -17.84 6.09 6.92
N GLU A 472 -16.54 5.84 6.81
CA GLU A 472 -15.51 6.64 7.48
C GLU A 472 -15.57 8.10 7.03
N THR A 473 -15.69 8.35 5.72
CA THR A 473 -15.83 9.70 5.16
C THR A 473 -17.06 10.41 5.71
N TYR A 474 -18.22 9.73 5.78
CA TYR A 474 -19.44 10.31 6.37
C TYR A 474 -19.26 10.53 7.88
N SER A 475 -18.64 9.60 8.59
CA SER A 475 -18.40 9.76 10.03
C SER A 475 -17.63 11.04 10.35
N HIS A 476 -16.70 11.43 9.49
CA HIS A 476 -15.92 12.66 9.61
C HIS A 476 -16.69 13.90 9.14
N THR A 477 -17.38 13.86 8.01
CA THR A 477 -17.96 15.04 7.35
C THR A 477 -19.36 15.37 7.80
N ARG A 478 -20.17 14.36 8.19
CA ARG A 478 -21.62 14.46 8.42
C ARG A 478 -22.38 15.10 7.25
N ASN A 479 -21.94 14.83 6.03
CA ASN A 479 -22.57 15.33 4.81
C ASN A 479 -23.76 14.43 4.43
N GLU A 480 -24.98 14.88 4.75
CA GLU A 480 -26.22 14.13 4.51
C GLU A 480 -26.42 13.77 3.03
N LYS A 481 -26.06 14.68 2.12
CA LYS A 481 -26.13 14.40 0.69
C LYS A 481 -25.23 13.24 0.30
N PHE A 482 -24.01 13.19 0.85
CA PHE A 482 -23.07 12.07 0.62
C PHE A 482 -23.62 10.75 1.21
N LEU A 483 -24.26 10.80 2.38
CA LEU A 483 -24.90 9.63 2.99
C LEU A 483 -25.95 9.02 2.07
N HIS A 484 -26.92 9.84 1.64
CA HIS A 484 -28.11 9.33 0.95
C HIS A 484 -27.87 9.05 -0.55
N GLU A 485 -27.03 9.86 -1.23
CA GLU A 485 -26.84 9.71 -2.67
C GLU A 485 -25.68 8.74 -3.05
N ILE A 486 -24.72 8.54 -2.14
CA ILE A 486 -23.50 7.78 -2.44
C ILE A 486 -23.34 6.58 -1.52
N LEU A 487 -23.24 6.80 -0.19
CA LEU A 487 -22.92 5.74 0.75
C LEU A 487 -24.04 4.68 0.85
N LEU A 488 -25.28 5.08 1.20
CA LEU A 488 -26.36 4.12 1.43
C LEU A 488 -26.63 3.23 0.21
N PRO A 489 -26.75 3.75 -1.03
CA PRO A 489 -26.97 2.89 -2.19
C PRO A 489 -25.85 1.87 -2.41
N CYS A 490 -24.58 2.28 -2.23
CA CYS A 490 -23.44 1.37 -2.41
C CYS A 490 -23.37 0.34 -1.29
N ALA A 491 -23.58 0.76 -0.03
CA ALA A 491 -23.52 -0.13 1.12
C ALA A 491 -24.66 -1.16 1.11
N GLU A 492 -25.88 -0.73 0.82
CA GLU A 492 -27.03 -1.62 0.75
C GLU A 492 -26.84 -2.69 -0.32
N GLU A 493 -26.50 -2.31 -1.54
CA GLU A 493 -26.35 -3.25 -2.63
C GLU A 493 -25.10 -4.16 -2.45
N GLY A 494 -24.02 -3.64 -1.89
CA GLY A 494 -22.85 -4.46 -1.56
C GLY A 494 -23.15 -5.49 -0.47
N LEU A 495 -23.84 -5.10 0.60
CA LEU A 495 -24.25 -6.02 1.66
C LEU A 495 -25.30 -7.03 1.15
N LYS A 496 -26.27 -6.62 0.31
CA LYS A 496 -27.23 -7.54 -0.32
C LYS A 496 -26.55 -8.69 -1.05
N PHE A 497 -25.45 -8.43 -1.78
CA PHE A 497 -24.69 -9.50 -2.42
C PHE A 497 -24.27 -10.58 -1.44
N TYR A 498 -23.67 -10.23 -0.31
CA TYR A 498 -23.22 -11.20 0.69
C TYR A 498 -24.39 -11.93 1.36
N PHE A 499 -25.42 -11.21 1.81
CA PHE A 499 -26.54 -11.82 2.54
C PHE A 499 -27.49 -12.61 1.65
N ASN A 500 -27.57 -12.31 0.37
CA ASN A 500 -28.38 -13.08 -0.58
C ASN A 500 -27.60 -14.31 -1.14
N ARG A 501 -26.29 -14.22 -1.22
CA ARG A 501 -25.45 -15.31 -1.70
C ARG A 501 -25.20 -16.37 -0.64
N PHE A 502 -24.86 -15.94 0.58
CA PHE A 502 -24.48 -16.83 1.68
C PHE A 502 -25.66 -16.98 2.67
N THR A 503 -26.63 -17.81 2.30
CA THR A 503 -27.87 -18.02 3.08
C THR A 503 -27.77 -19.15 4.10
N LYS A 504 -26.71 -19.93 4.07
CA LYS A 504 -26.45 -20.99 5.05
C LYS A 504 -26.10 -20.40 6.42
N THR A 505 -26.50 -21.09 7.46
CA THR A 505 -26.10 -20.77 8.83
C THR A 505 -25.38 -21.95 9.48
N GLY A 506 -24.38 -21.63 10.29
CA GLY A 506 -23.70 -22.61 11.13
C GLY A 506 -24.58 -23.09 12.33
N ALA A 507 -24.07 -24.02 13.12
CA ALA A 507 -24.76 -24.54 14.29
C ALA A 507 -25.10 -23.49 15.36
N ASN A 508 -24.38 -22.36 15.36
CA ASN A 508 -24.60 -21.19 16.21
C ASN A 508 -25.67 -20.21 15.67
N GLY A 509 -26.34 -20.54 14.55
CA GLY A 509 -27.32 -19.68 13.91
C GLY A 509 -26.73 -18.46 13.17
N LYS A 510 -25.40 -18.38 13.06
CA LYS A 510 -24.71 -17.31 12.35
C LYS A 510 -24.45 -17.67 10.89
N MET A 511 -24.25 -16.67 10.05
CA MET A 511 -23.92 -16.83 8.64
C MET A 511 -22.72 -17.76 8.45
N LEU A 512 -22.80 -18.62 7.46
CA LEU A 512 -21.73 -19.47 7.00
C LEU A 512 -21.37 -19.10 5.56
N MET A 513 -20.22 -18.44 5.40
CA MET A 513 -19.69 -17.98 4.11
C MET A 513 -18.60 -18.94 3.68
N GLU A 514 -18.87 -19.81 2.74
CA GLU A 514 -17.93 -20.85 2.27
C GLU A 514 -17.35 -20.51 0.90
N GLY A 515 -16.11 -20.90 0.66
CA GLY A 515 -15.49 -20.85 -0.65
C GLY A 515 -15.08 -19.45 -1.11
N VAL A 516 -14.73 -18.56 -0.19
CA VAL A 516 -14.33 -17.17 -0.47
C VAL A 516 -12.81 -17.07 -0.57
N GLY A 517 -12.31 -16.15 -1.42
CA GLY A 517 -10.90 -15.75 -1.43
C GLY A 517 -10.64 -14.76 -0.30
N CYS A 518 -9.47 -14.86 0.32
CA CYS A 518 -9.03 -13.97 1.39
C CYS A 518 -7.59 -13.57 1.11
N ALA A 519 -7.35 -12.33 0.72
CA ALA A 519 -6.10 -11.86 0.14
C ALA A 519 -5.67 -12.72 -1.09
N GLU A 520 -4.41 -12.63 -1.52
CA GLU A 520 -3.99 -13.29 -2.77
C GLU A 520 -3.83 -14.80 -2.64
N THR A 521 -3.36 -15.28 -1.51
CA THR A 521 -2.90 -16.66 -1.38
C THR A 521 -3.95 -17.59 -0.80
N TYR A 522 -4.92 -17.11 -0.05
CA TYR A 522 -5.93 -17.93 0.60
C TYR A 522 -7.19 -18.05 -0.25
N GLN A 523 -7.43 -19.22 -0.79
CA GLN A 523 -8.62 -19.56 -1.58
C GLN A 523 -9.48 -20.58 -0.87
N GLY A 524 -10.81 -20.48 -1.02
CA GLY A 524 -11.75 -21.43 -0.41
C GLY A 524 -11.92 -21.28 1.10
N VAL A 525 -11.72 -20.11 1.64
CA VAL A 525 -11.84 -19.79 3.07
C VAL A 525 -13.30 -19.78 3.50
N THR A 526 -13.57 -20.26 4.73
CA THR A 526 -14.87 -20.14 5.38
C THR A 526 -14.83 -19.00 6.40
N ASN A 527 -15.81 -18.09 6.33
CA ASN A 527 -15.92 -16.89 7.17
C ASN A 527 -14.58 -16.12 7.28
N PRO A 528 -14.04 -15.60 6.15
CA PRO A 528 -12.76 -14.92 6.14
C PRO A 528 -12.74 -13.67 7.02
N ALA A 529 -11.62 -13.41 7.68
CA ALA A 529 -11.44 -12.28 8.59
C ALA A 529 -11.63 -10.93 7.90
N THR A 530 -11.25 -10.84 6.62
CA THR A 530 -11.40 -9.66 5.79
C THR A 530 -12.86 -9.25 5.64
N GLU A 531 -13.71 -10.15 5.16
CA GLU A 531 -15.13 -9.89 4.95
C GLU A 531 -15.89 -9.78 6.26
N MET A 532 -15.63 -10.66 7.24
CA MET A 532 -16.30 -10.61 8.54
C MET A 532 -15.98 -9.30 9.27
N GLY A 533 -14.72 -8.91 9.29
CA GLY A 533 -14.28 -7.64 9.88
C GLY A 533 -14.91 -6.43 9.19
N CYS A 534 -14.90 -6.43 7.85
CA CYS A 534 -15.44 -5.34 7.05
C CYS A 534 -16.96 -5.18 7.21
N MET A 535 -17.72 -6.26 7.10
CA MET A 535 -19.19 -6.21 7.27
C MET A 535 -19.59 -5.75 8.67
N LYS A 536 -18.91 -6.24 9.71
CA LYS A 536 -19.14 -5.78 11.10
C LYS A 536 -18.85 -4.30 11.22
N TYR A 537 -17.69 -3.85 10.78
CA TYR A 537 -17.32 -2.44 10.81
C TYR A 537 -18.34 -1.55 10.07
N LEU A 538 -18.69 -1.92 8.84
CA LEU A 538 -19.62 -1.16 8.03
C LEU A 538 -21.02 -1.08 8.67
N LEU A 539 -21.56 -2.20 9.11
CA LEU A 539 -22.89 -2.23 9.73
C LEU A 539 -22.92 -1.50 11.09
N ASP A 540 -21.85 -1.64 11.91
CA ASP A 540 -21.73 -0.91 13.17
C ASP A 540 -21.70 0.61 12.93
N GLN A 541 -21.03 1.10 11.87
CA GLN A 541 -21.05 2.50 11.49
C GLN A 541 -22.44 2.95 11.00
N LEU A 542 -23.03 2.22 10.04
CA LEU A 542 -24.32 2.56 9.44
C LEU A 542 -25.44 2.67 10.49
N LEU A 543 -25.45 1.78 11.47
CA LEU A 543 -26.43 1.80 12.57
C LEU A 543 -26.31 3.02 13.49
N THR A 544 -25.19 3.74 13.48
CA THR A 544 -25.02 5.00 14.21
C THR A 544 -25.48 6.23 13.41
N PHE A 545 -25.74 6.07 12.11
CA PHE A 545 -26.08 7.17 11.21
C PHE A 545 -27.59 7.45 11.19
N PRO A 546 -28.01 8.66 10.75
CA PRO A 546 -29.43 9.02 10.64
C PRO A 546 -30.06 8.38 9.40
N ILE A 547 -30.24 7.07 9.44
CA ILE A 547 -30.88 6.27 8.39
C ILE A 547 -32.36 6.05 8.72
N ASP A 548 -33.19 5.79 7.68
CA ASP A 548 -34.57 5.46 7.87
C ASP A 548 -34.80 4.10 8.57
N GLU A 549 -36.00 3.86 9.03
CA GLU A 549 -36.32 2.69 9.84
C GLU A 549 -36.23 1.36 9.04
N ASN A 550 -36.43 1.41 7.73
CA ASN A 550 -36.31 0.22 6.88
C ASN A 550 -34.84 -0.22 6.81
N HIS A 551 -33.93 0.72 6.55
CA HIS A 551 -32.48 0.45 6.59
C HIS A 551 -32.04 -0.01 7.98
N ARG A 552 -32.53 0.66 9.04
CA ARG A 552 -32.15 0.30 10.43
C ARG A 552 -32.55 -1.13 10.75
N THR A 553 -33.81 -1.50 10.45
CA THR A 553 -34.32 -2.85 10.66
C THR A 553 -33.50 -3.89 9.87
N MET A 554 -33.26 -3.62 8.60
CA MET A 554 -32.51 -4.51 7.70
C MET A 554 -31.04 -4.70 8.19
N PHE A 555 -30.35 -3.60 8.48
CA PHE A 555 -28.95 -3.65 8.92
C PHE A 555 -28.80 -4.29 10.31
N THR A 556 -29.76 -4.05 11.22
CA THR A 556 -29.79 -4.73 12.53
C THR A 556 -29.92 -6.24 12.36
N LYS A 557 -30.83 -6.69 11.49
CA LYS A 557 -30.98 -8.11 11.17
C LYS A 557 -29.69 -8.70 10.59
N TRP A 558 -29.07 -8.04 9.62
CA TRP A 558 -27.84 -8.51 9.02
C TRP A 558 -26.67 -8.54 10.01
N ARG A 559 -26.54 -7.49 10.83
CA ARG A 559 -25.51 -7.44 11.87
C ARG A 559 -25.63 -8.61 12.85
N ALA A 560 -26.86 -8.99 13.23
CA ALA A 560 -27.14 -10.09 14.13
C ALA A 560 -26.77 -11.46 13.54
N LEU A 561 -26.76 -11.61 12.20
CA LEU A 561 -26.36 -12.85 11.52
C LEU A 561 -24.85 -13.06 11.46
N LEU A 562 -24.03 -11.99 11.59
CA LEU A 562 -22.60 -12.12 11.46
C LEU A 562 -21.97 -12.89 12.65
N PRO A 563 -21.07 -13.85 12.39
CA PRO A 563 -20.27 -14.47 13.44
C PRO A 563 -19.24 -13.48 13.99
N ASP A 564 -18.56 -13.81 15.05
CA ASP A 564 -17.41 -13.05 15.51
C ASP A 564 -16.25 -13.14 14.51
N VAL A 565 -15.27 -12.26 14.67
CA VAL A 565 -14.04 -12.37 13.90
C VAL A 565 -13.39 -13.72 14.17
N PRO A 566 -12.90 -14.41 13.13
CA PRO A 566 -12.36 -15.75 13.30
C PRO A 566 -11.15 -15.75 14.22
N THR A 567 -11.12 -16.73 15.09
CA THR A 567 -10.03 -16.96 16.02
C THR A 567 -9.59 -18.41 15.97
N ARG A 568 -8.37 -18.67 16.40
CA ARG A 568 -7.80 -20.00 16.46
C ARG A 568 -6.97 -20.16 17.72
N ARG A 569 -7.12 -21.31 18.37
CA ARG A 569 -6.30 -21.66 19.52
C ARG A 569 -5.14 -22.55 19.10
N ILE A 570 -3.91 -22.08 19.33
CA ILE A 570 -2.69 -22.79 18.97
C ILE A 570 -1.75 -22.76 20.17
N ARG A 571 -1.29 -23.93 20.60
CA ARG A 571 -0.36 -24.08 21.72
C ARG A 571 -0.81 -23.32 22.97
N GLY A 572 -2.11 -23.32 23.24
CA GLY A 572 -2.70 -22.63 24.37
C GLY A 572 -2.97 -21.15 24.22
N MET A 573 -2.58 -20.55 23.08
CA MET A 573 -2.81 -19.13 22.76
C MET A 573 -4.07 -18.98 21.90
N ASP A 574 -4.87 -17.97 22.19
CA ASP A 574 -5.94 -17.53 21.31
C ASP A 574 -5.40 -16.47 20.36
N LEU A 575 -5.50 -16.70 19.08
CA LEU A 575 -4.99 -15.87 18.01
C LEU A 575 -6.11 -15.49 17.03
N LEU A 576 -6.00 -14.35 16.38
CA LEU A 576 -6.78 -14.02 15.21
C LEU A 576 -6.45 -15.02 14.10
N ALA A 577 -7.44 -15.38 13.31
CA ALA A 577 -7.30 -16.33 12.22
C ALA A 577 -7.71 -15.72 10.89
N VAL A 578 -7.19 -16.26 9.79
CA VAL A 578 -7.57 -15.85 8.41
C VAL A 578 -9.05 -16.13 8.14
N GLY A 579 -9.60 -17.17 8.74
CA GLY A 579 -10.98 -17.59 8.63
C GLY A 579 -11.29 -18.72 9.59
N GLU A 580 -12.55 -19.13 9.69
CA GLU A 580 -12.93 -20.31 10.51
C GLU A 580 -12.34 -21.60 9.94
N VAL A 581 -12.33 -21.71 8.60
CA VAL A 581 -11.66 -22.82 7.89
C VAL A 581 -10.79 -22.22 6.80
N TYR A 582 -9.53 -22.53 6.80
CA TYR A 582 -8.54 -22.09 5.82
C TYR A 582 -7.34 -23.06 5.80
N ASP A 583 -6.45 -22.92 4.84
CA ASP A 583 -5.22 -23.69 4.76
C ASP A 583 -4.15 -23.07 5.70
N PRO A 584 -3.84 -23.68 6.85
CA PRO A 584 -2.88 -23.13 7.82
C PRO A 584 -1.42 -23.23 7.37
N GLY A 585 -1.14 -23.99 6.30
CA GLY A 585 0.20 -24.07 5.72
C GLY A 585 0.53 -22.90 4.79
N ARG A 586 -0.40 -22.00 4.57
CA ARG A 586 -0.19 -20.79 3.76
C ARG A 586 0.15 -19.58 4.58
N THR A 587 0.83 -18.66 3.95
CA THR A 587 1.08 -17.31 4.46
C THR A 587 0.72 -16.30 3.38
N ASP A 588 0.42 -15.08 3.79
CA ASP A 588 0.17 -13.97 2.91
C ASP A 588 0.79 -12.70 3.48
N CYS A 589 1.52 -11.97 2.65
CA CYS A 589 2.21 -10.77 3.08
C CYS A 589 1.26 -9.64 3.50
N GLU A 590 -0.01 -9.68 3.08
CA GLU A 590 -1.04 -8.76 3.55
C GLU A 590 -1.53 -9.07 4.97
N THR A 591 -1.17 -10.23 5.53
CA THR A 591 -1.59 -10.62 6.89
C THR A 591 -3.10 -10.51 7.11
N PRO A 592 -3.94 -11.23 6.33
CA PRO A 592 -5.39 -11.05 6.36
C PRO A 592 -6.03 -11.32 7.73
N GLU A 593 -5.40 -12.12 8.59
CA GLU A 593 -5.82 -12.30 9.98
C GLU A 593 -5.82 -10.99 10.77
N MET A 594 -4.97 -10.04 10.39
CA MET A 594 -4.83 -8.74 11.04
C MET A 594 -5.78 -7.67 10.50
N TYR A 595 -6.61 -7.98 9.50
CA TYR A 595 -7.63 -7.03 9.01
C TYR A 595 -8.67 -6.71 10.08
N SER A 596 -8.87 -7.59 11.05
CA SER A 596 -9.68 -7.31 12.24
C SER A 596 -9.07 -6.22 13.14
N VAL A 597 -7.78 -5.93 13.01
CA VAL A 597 -7.11 -4.81 13.68
C VAL A 597 -7.20 -3.55 12.82
N TYR A 598 -6.69 -3.64 11.60
CA TYR A 598 -6.72 -2.58 10.60
C TYR A 598 -6.99 -3.20 9.22
N PRO A 599 -7.95 -2.65 8.45
CA PRO A 599 -8.65 -1.38 8.69
C PRO A 599 -9.93 -1.47 9.55
N PHE A 600 -10.43 -2.66 9.93
CA PHE A 600 -11.80 -2.83 10.42
C PHE A 600 -11.99 -2.71 11.93
N ARG A 601 -10.96 -2.48 12.72
CA ARG A 601 -11.00 -2.04 14.13
C ARG A 601 -11.84 -2.93 15.07
N GLN A 602 -11.93 -4.23 14.76
CA GLN A 602 -12.69 -5.20 15.58
C GLN A 602 -11.85 -5.73 16.76
N ALA A 603 -10.52 -5.58 16.71
CA ALA A 603 -9.58 -6.02 17.73
C ALA A 603 -8.42 -5.01 17.84
N CYS A 604 -8.60 -3.92 18.57
CA CYS A 604 -7.66 -2.81 18.69
C CYS A 604 -7.70 -2.22 20.11
N ILE A 605 -6.99 -1.11 20.35
CA ILE A 605 -6.98 -0.44 21.67
C ILE A 605 -8.37 -0.03 22.17
N ALA A 606 -9.33 0.15 21.28
CA ALA A 606 -10.71 0.49 21.63
C ALA A 606 -11.57 -0.74 21.98
N THR A 607 -11.01 -1.96 21.86
CA THR A 607 -11.68 -3.23 22.19
C THR A 607 -10.82 -4.00 23.22
N PRO A 608 -10.86 -3.60 24.50
CA PRO A 608 -9.92 -4.09 25.51
C PRO A 608 -10.03 -5.60 25.77
N ASP A 609 -11.17 -6.20 25.51
CA ASP A 609 -11.40 -7.65 25.60
C ASP A 609 -10.64 -8.47 24.55
N LYS A 610 -10.26 -7.85 23.43
CA LYS A 610 -9.57 -8.52 22.31
C LYS A 610 -8.12 -8.08 22.11
N ILE A 611 -7.70 -7.01 22.78
CA ILE A 611 -6.39 -6.39 22.52
C ILE A 611 -5.21 -7.33 22.80
N ALA A 612 -5.27 -8.14 23.85
CA ALA A 612 -4.22 -9.09 24.19
C ALA A 612 -4.02 -10.13 23.08
N MET A 613 -5.14 -10.72 22.62
CA MET A 613 -5.13 -11.67 21.51
C MET A 613 -4.60 -11.02 20.21
N ALA A 614 -5.04 -9.80 19.91
CA ALA A 614 -4.61 -9.09 18.71
C ALA A 614 -3.11 -8.76 18.72
N ARG A 615 -2.57 -8.36 19.89
CA ARG A 615 -1.12 -8.14 20.07
C ARG A 615 -0.33 -9.43 19.88
N GLN A 616 -0.82 -10.54 20.44
CA GLN A 616 -0.21 -11.85 20.21
C GLN A 616 -0.20 -12.20 18.72
N SER A 617 -1.33 -12.06 18.05
CA SER A 617 -1.45 -12.33 16.62
C SER A 617 -0.52 -11.47 15.78
N PHE A 618 -0.36 -10.19 16.12
CA PHE A 618 0.56 -9.30 15.44
C PHE A 618 2.01 -9.80 15.45
N HIS A 619 2.46 -10.34 16.57
CA HIS A 619 3.84 -10.83 16.67
C HIS A 619 4.08 -12.15 15.93
N VAL A 620 3.04 -12.95 15.74
CA VAL A 620 3.13 -14.20 14.98
C VAL A 620 2.52 -14.12 13.57
N ARG A 621 2.18 -12.90 13.12
CA ARG A 621 1.63 -12.68 11.79
C ARG A 621 2.55 -13.22 10.71
N ASN A 622 1.96 -13.65 9.60
CA ASN A 622 2.69 -14.22 8.47
C ASN A 622 3.55 -15.44 8.83
N CYS A 623 3.22 -16.13 9.93
CA CYS A 623 3.80 -17.42 10.27
C CYS A 623 2.80 -18.51 9.93
N SER A 624 3.28 -19.66 9.49
CA SER A 624 2.44 -20.85 9.56
C SER A 624 2.22 -21.20 11.01
N LEU A 625 0.96 -21.26 11.38
CA LEU A 625 0.56 -21.42 12.77
C LEU A 625 0.79 -22.84 13.32
N ASP A 626 1.13 -23.78 12.46
CA ASP A 626 1.56 -25.13 12.86
C ASP A 626 3.08 -25.25 13.04
N GLY A 627 3.82 -24.14 12.83
CA GLY A 627 5.27 -24.07 12.98
C GLY A 627 6.04 -24.71 11.82
N THR A 628 5.41 -24.91 10.68
CA THR A 628 6.00 -25.59 9.51
C THR A 628 6.44 -24.65 8.42
N VAL A 629 5.96 -23.42 8.39
CA VAL A 629 6.44 -22.37 7.50
C VAL A 629 7.20 -21.34 8.30
N ASP A 630 8.36 -20.97 7.81
CA ASP A 630 9.20 -19.95 8.42
C ASP A 630 8.44 -18.67 8.67
N TRP A 631 8.64 -18.14 9.87
CA TRP A 631 8.31 -16.77 10.15
C TRP A 631 9.11 -15.87 9.22
N GLN A 632 8.41 -15.23 8.32
CA GLN A 632 8.96 -14.13 7.55
C GLN A 632 8.57 -12.85 8.28
N PRO A 633 9.51 -12.14 8.93
CA PRO A 633 9.17 -10.82 9.40
C PRO A 633 8.68 -10.04 8.19
N VAL A 634 7.42 -9.66 8.23
CA VAL A 634 6.87 -8.72 7.27
C VAL A 634 7.54 -7.40 7.60
N GLU A 635 8.71 -7.20 7.03
CA GLU A 635 9.24 -5.87 6.91
C GLU A 635 8.29 -5.12 5.99
N THR A 636 8.01 -3.92 6.37
CA THR A 636 7.04 -3.07 5.71
C THR A 636 7.46 -2.82 4.27
N GLY A 637 7.00 -3.64 3.39
CA GLY A 637 7.21 -3.46 1.94
C GLY A 637 6.31 -2.39 1.36
N GLY A 638 6.04 -1.32 2.10
CA GLY A 638 5.25 -0.21 1.63
C GLY A 638 3.75 -0.46 1.72
N TRP A 639 3.12 -1.22 0.85
CA TRP A 639 1.67 -1.46 0.85
C TRP A 639 1.20 -2.41 1.97
N GLN A 640 2.10 -3.05 2.67
CA GLN A 640 1.79 -3.89 3.84
C GLN A 640 1.39 -3.06 5.05
N SER A 641 0.32 -3.46 5.72
CA SER A 641 -0.31 -2.66 6.78
C SER A 641 0.26 -2.88 8.19
N ALA A 642 1.33 -3.65 8.36
CA ALA A 642 1.91 -3.95 9.67
C ALA A 642 2.23 -2.69 10.52
N PRO A 643 2.74 -1.58 9.97
CA PRO A 643 2.98 -0.36 10.76
C PRO A 643 1.68 0.25 11.30
N VAL A 644 0.63 0.27 10.47
CA VAL A 644 -0.69 0.78 10.88
C VAL A 644 -1.32 -0.14 11.93
N GLN A 645 -1.19 -1.46 11.76
CA GLN A 645 -1.63 -2.45 12.74
C GLN A 645 -0.94 -2.24 14.10
N ALA A 646 0.38 -2.02 14.12
CA ALA A 646 1.12 -1.71 15.33
C ALA A 646 0.57 -0.45 16.03
N ALA A 647 0.22 0.59 15.27
CA ALA A 647 -0.37 1.80 15.82
C ALA A 647 -1.76 1.54 16.43
N TYR A 648 -2.62 0.74 15.79
CA TYR A 648 -3.94 0.38 16.33
C TYR A 648 -3.85 -0.54 17.57
N LEU A 649 -2.73 -1.23 17.75
CA LEU A 649 -2.46 -2.06 18.93
C LEU A 649 -1.77 -1.32 20.08
N GLY A 650 -1.46 -0.02 19.91
CA GLY A 650 -0.75 0.78 20.92
C GLY A 650 0.72 0.42 21.07
N LEU A 651 1.33 -0.24 20.09
CA LEU A 651 2.73 -0.65 20.10
C LEU A 651 3.64 0.50 19.60
N ALA A 652 3.77 1.54 20.44
CA ALA A 652 4.38 2.83 20.06
C ALA A 652 5.79 2.69 19.48
N ARG A 653 6.67 1.93 20.10
CA ARG A 653 8.06 1.75 19.65
C ARG A 653 8.12 1.00 18.32
N GLU A 654 7.30 -0.04 18.18
CA GLU A 654 7.23 -0.81 16.94
C GLU A 654 6.64 0.01 15.80
N ALA A 655 5.55 0.75 16.03
CA ALA A 655 4.97 1.65 15.04
C ALA A 655 5.97 2.74 14.59
N ALA A 656 6.70 3.33 15.54
CA ALA A 656 7.72 4.33 15.23
C ALA A 656 8.90 3.75 14.43
N ARG A 657 9.37 2.55 14.80
CA ARG A 657 10.41 1.83 14.07
C ARG A 657 10.01 1.58 12.63
N LEU A 658 8.84 1.00 12.43
CA LEU A 658 8.32 0.67 11.11
C LEU A 658 8.02 1.92 10.28
N ALA A 659 7.51 2.99 10.92
CA ALA A 659 7.32 4.27 10.26
C ALA A 659 8.65 4.87 9.81
N SER A 660 9.68 4.85 10.66
CA SER A 660 11.02 5.33 10.31
C SER A 660 11.58 4.59 9.09
N ILE A 661 11.43 3.26 9.04
CA ILE A 661 11.87 2.45 7.89
C ILE A 661 11.11 2.87 6.63
N ASN A 662 9.79 2.98 6.69
CA ASN A 662 8.96 3.28 5.53
C ASN A 662 9.19 4.69 4.99
N PHE A 663 9.37 5.68 5.85
CA PHE A 663 9.67 7.05 5.44
C PHE A 663 11.10 7.26 4.93
N HIS A 664 11.99 6.28 5.10
CA HIS A 664 13.25 6.22 4.41
C HIS A 664 13.05 5.65 3.01
N ASP A 665 12.70 6.49 2.07
CA ASP A 665 12.22 6.23 0.72
C ASP A 665 12.92 5.12 -0.05
N ARG A 666 14.22 5.06 0.06
CA ARG A 666 15.03 4.10 -0.67
C ARG A 666 14.95 2.69 -0.12
N PHE A 667 14.25 2.52 0.98
CA PHE A 667 14.18 1.29 1.74
C PHE A 667 12.78 0.73 1.90
N ALA A 668 11.74 1.57 1.89
CA ALA A 668 10.36 1.14 1.96
C ALA A 668 10.03 0.06 0.91
N HIS A 669 10.88 -0.06 -0.06
CA HIS A 669 10.74 -0.87 -1.22
C HIS A 669 11.59 -2.13 -1.25
N TRP A 670 12.27 -2.45 -0.16
CA TRP A 670 13.15 -3.60 -0.09
C TRP A 670 12.70 -4.62 0.93
N SER A 671 11.60 -5.24 0.71
CA SER A 671 11.27 -6.55 1.28
C SER A 671 11.73 -7.65 0.33
N GLY A 672 13.02 -7.69 0.02
CA GLY A 672 13.51 -8.65 -0.95
C GLY A 672 13.87 -9.97 -0.32
N ASN A 673 13.19 -11.03 -0.66
CA ASN A 673 13.69 -12.37 -0.47
C ASN A 673 14.86 -12.62 -1.43
N ILE A 674 16.08 -12.64 -0.90
CA ILE A 674 17.20 -13.24 -1.62
C ILE A 674 17.11 -14.74 -1.36
N THR A 675 16.67 -15.49 -2.35
CA THR A 675 16.73 -16.95 -2.30
C THR A 675 18.03 -17.43 -2.94
N ARG A 676 18.63 -18.47 -2.39
CA ARG A 676 19.71 -19.17 -3.06
C ARG A 676 19.14 -20.31 -3.88
N GLY A 677 19.46 -20.35 -5.16
CA GLY A 677 19.21 -21.52 -5.99
C GLY A 677 19.96 -22.74 -5.49
N SER A 678 19.54 -23.92 -5.92
CA SER A 678 20.17 -25.21 -5.55
C SER A 678 21.66 -25.32 -5.87
N ASN A 679 22.18 -24.44 -6.72
CA ASN A 679 23.60 -24.32 -7.11
C ASN A 679 24.35 -23.23 -6.33
N GLY A 680 23.71 -22.60 -5.32
CA GLY A 680 24.32 -21.53 -4.53
C GLY A 680 24.20 -20.15 -5.15
N GLU A 681 23.56 -20.00 -6.30
CA GLU A 681 23.29 -18.72 -6.92
C GLU A 681 22.30 -17.91 -6.11
N ILE A 682 22.54 -16.60 -6.02
CA ILE A 682 21.62 -15.66 -5.36
C ILE A 682 20.52 -15.33 -6.35
N MET A 683 19.32 -15.83 -6.09
CA MET A 683 18.12 -15.46 -6.83
C MET A 683 17.45 -14.29 -6.10
N ARG A 684 17.18 -13.21 -6.79
CA ARG A 684 16.44 -12.07 -6.27
C ARG A 684 14.97 -12.22 -6.61
N GLY A 685 14.12 -12.03 -5.64
CA GLY A 685 12.69 -12.08 -5.80
C GLY A 685 12.13 -10.92 -6.62
N THR A 686 10.92 -11.06 -7.05
CA THR A 686 10.23 -10.10 -7.90
C THR A 686 9.26 -9.26 -7.11
N CYS A 687 8.96 -8.17 -7.67
CA CYS A 687 7.92 -7.21 -7.35
C CYS A 687 7.92 -6.70 -5.91
N ASP A 688 6.97 -6.96 -5.19
CA ASP A 688 6.92 -6.69 -3.77
C ASP A 688 7.98 -7.46 -3.01
N THR A 689 8.50 -8.45 -3.67
CA THR A 689 9.82 -9.04 -3.48
C THR A 689 10.71 -8.50 -4.60
N PRO A 690 11.61 -7.57 -4.31
CA PRO A 690 12.41 -6.91 -5.34
C PRO A 690 13.18 -7.90 -6.15
N GLY A 691 12.87 -7.86 -7.40
CA GLY A 691 13.62 -8.33 -8.53
C GLY A 691 14.16 -9.74 -8.43
N PHE A 692 13.58 -10.67 -9.17
CA PHE A 692 14.31 -11.86 -9.58
C PHE A 692 15.50 -11.45 -10.39
N ILE A 693 16.67 -11.90 -9.98
CA ILE A 693 17.75 -12.08 -10.90
C ILE A 693 17.85 -13.57 -11.12
N VAL A 694 17.27 -14.02 -12.22
CA VAL A 694 17.58 -15.32 -12.76
C VAL A 694 18.76 -15.10 -13.71
N GLY A 695 19.96 -15.51 -13.32
CA GLY A 695 21.12 -15.41 -14.20
C GLY A 695 22.46 -15.35 -13.46
N ASP A 696 23.54 -15.37 -14.22
CA ASP A 696 24.92 -15.22 -13.72
C ASP A 696 25.01 -14.03 -12.75
N PRO A 697 25.53 -14.20 -11.53
CA PRO A 697 25.79 -13.12 -10.59
C PRO A 697 26.62 -11.98 -11.18
N LYS A 698 27.36 -12.23 -12.25
CA LYS A 698 28.10 -11.21 -13.01
C LYS A 698 27.24 -10.41 -13.98
N SER A 699 26.05 -10.88 -14.32
CA SER A 699 25.07 -10.15 -15.16
C SER A 699 24.09 -9.33 -14.35
N VAL A 700 24.16 -9.43 -13.05
CA VAL A 700 23.44 -8.58 -12.13
C VAL A 700 23.99 -7.19 -12.24
N LEU A 701 23.27 -6.31 -12.94
CA LEU A 701 23.52 -4.89 -12.80
C LEU A 701 23.37 -4.58 -11.32
N PRO A 702 24.44 -4.17 -10.63
CA PRO A 702 24.35 -3.82 -9.24
C PRO A 702 23.23 -2.79 -9.09
N PHE A 703 22.47 -2.89 -8.01
CA PHE A 703 21.36 -1.99 -7.71
C PHE A 703 21.62 -0.48 -7.89
N PRO A 704 22.87 0.02 -7.80
CA PRO A 704 23.20 1.40 -8.13
C PRO A 704 22.92 1.83 -9.57
N TYR A 705 22.70 0.92 -10.50
CA TYR A 705 22.45 1.25 -11.90
C TYR A 705 20.97 1.43 -12.28
N ARG A 706 20.03 1.24 -11.36
CA ARG A 706 18.67 1.75 -11.60
C ARG A 706 18.73 3.26 -11.45
N PRO A 707 18.37 4.04 -12.47
CA PRO A 707 18.27 5.46 -12.31
C PRO A 707 17.27 5.73 -11.21
N ARG A 708 17.71 6.38 -10.15
CA ARG A 708 16.86 6.73 -9.03
C ARG A 708 16.19 8.05 -9.36
N ALA A 709 14.88 8.11 -9.18
CA ALA A 709 14.20 9.38 -9.18
C ALA A 709 14.83 10.30 -8.13
N LYS A 710 15.06 11.53 -8.50
CA LYS A 710 15.68 12.53 -7.62
C LYS A 710 14.69 13.06 -6.59
N PHE A 711 13.40 13.02 -6.93
CA PHE A 711 12.34 13.48 -6.05
C PHE A 711 12.14 12.51 -4.88
N PRO A 712 12.12 12.99 -3.62
CA PRO A 712 11.87 12.14 -2.45
C PRO A 712 10.40 11.68 -2.37
N ALA A 713 10.06 10.92 -1.33
CA ALA A 713 8.72 10.48 -1.02
C ALA A 713 8.12 9.49 -2.03
N PHE A 714 8.63 8.25 -2.04
CA PHE A 714 8.05 7.16 -2.85
C PHE A 714 8.04 7.40 -4.36
N TRP A 715 8.89 8.31 -4.82
CA TRP A 715 9.07 8.66 -6.22
C TRP A 715 10.18 7.82 -6.86
N GLU A 716 10.11 6.52 -6.72
CA GLU A 716 11.11 5.60 -7.29
C GLU A 716 10.53 4.73 -8.41
N CYS A 717 11.38 4.41 -9.37
CA CYS A 717 11.05 3.40 -10.38
C CYS A 717 10.98 2.02 -9.77
N LYS A 718 9.79 1.48 -9.76
CA LYS A 718 9.52 0.13 -9.33
C LYS A 718 8.64 -0.63 -10.29
N MET A 719 8.40 -1.88 -9.94
CA MET A 719 7.49 -2.73 -10.69
C MET A 719 6.07 -2.20 -10.71
N ASP A 720 5.61 -1.54 -9.63
CA ASP A 720 4.28 -0.96 -9.54
C ASP A 720 4.16 0.40 -10.21
N GLY A 721 5.26 0.90 -10.76
CA GLY A 721 5.32 2.19 -11.44
C GLY A 721 5.87 3.30 -10.56
N THR A 722 5.88 4.51 -11.07
CA THR A 722 6.44 5.68 -10.42
C THR A 722 5.53 6.88 -10.67
N PRO A 723 5.13 7.62 -9.63
CA PRO A 723 5.32 7.39 -8.20
C PRO A 723 4.39 6.29 -7.66
N ASP A 724 4.76 5.75 -6.52
CA ASP A 724 4.06 4.68 -5.86
C ASP A 724 3.12 5.25 -4.79
N ASN A 725 1.84 5.33 -5.08
CA ASN A 725 0.85 6.01 -4.22
C ASN A 725 0.36 5.15 -3.05
N ASP A 726 0.41 3.82 -3.15
CA ASP A 726 -0.10 2.92 -2.11
C ASP A 726 0.90 2.74 -0.96
N HIS A 727 2.19 2.61 -1.28
CA HIS A 727 3.25 2.49 -0.29
C HIS A 727 3.38 3.76 0.56
N GLY A 728 3.38 4.92 -0.07
CA GLY A 728 3.42 6.20 0.64
C GLY A 728 2.18 6.43 1.50
N ALA A 729 1.02 6.02 1.00
CA ALA A 729 -0.23 6.14 1.72
C ALA A 729 -0.25 5.33 3.04
N ASN A 730 0.30 4.13 3.05
CA ASN A 730 0.42 3.34 4.27
C ASN A 730 1.33 4.00 5.31
N SER A 731 2.43 4.61 4.86
CA SER A 731 3.33 5.36 5.74
C SER A 731 2.62 6.57 6.37
N VAL A 732 1.88 7.33 5.56
CA VAL A 732 1.05 8.46 6.02
C VAL A 732 0.00 7.99 7.02
N ASN A 733 -0.70 6.90 6.72
CA ASN A 733 -1.73 6.32 7.57
C ASN A 733 -1.18 5.84 8.91
N THR A 734 0.02 5.25 8.91
CA THR A 734 0.72 4.85 10.13
C THR A 734 0.93 6.04 11.05
N LEU A 735 1.53 7.10 10.52
CA LEU A 735 1.86 8.28 11.31
C LEU A 735 0.61 8.97 11.89
N GLN A 736 -0.47 9.05 11.09
CA GLN A 736 -1.76 9.55 11.56
C GLN A 736 -2.34 8.68 12.67
N SER A 737 -2.31 7.36 12.49
CA SER A 737 -2.85 6.40 13.46
C SER A 737 -2.06 6.32 14.77
N MET A 738 -0.78 6.68 14.74
CA MET A 738 0.03 6.84 15.96
C MET A 738 -0.39 8.05 16.79
N LEU A 739 -0.94 9.09 16.14
CA LEU A 739 -1.32 10.36 16.76
C LEU A 739 -2.79 10.41 17.16
N ILE A 740 -3.70 9.92 16.30
CA ILE A 740 -5.14 10.04 16.51
C ILE A 740 -5.89 8.84 15.91
N GLN A 741 -6.85 8.31 16.66
CA GLN A 741 -7.78 7.28 16.19
C GLN A 741 -9.20 7.60 16.67
N SER A 742 -10.15 7.66 15.72
CA SER A 742 -11.57 7.77 16.06
C SER A 742 -12.19 6.39 16.20
N HIS A 743 -12.93 6.15 17.29
CA HIS A 743 -13.71 4.93 17.50
C HIS A 743 -15.02 5.26 18.20
N GLY A 744 -16.13 5.06 17.50
CA GLY A 744 -17.44 5.52 17.96
C GLY A 744 -17.41 7.03 18.23
N ASP A 745 -17.77 7.43 19.45
CA ASP A 745 -17.76 8.82 19.86
C ASP A 745 -16.41 9.30 20.45
N LYS A 746 -15.49 8.39 20.66
CA LYS A 746 -14.21 8.67 21.30
C LYS A 746 -13.11 8.99 20.30
N ILE A 747 -12.18 9.79 20.75
CA ILE A 747 -10.97 10.20 20.01
C ILE A 747 -9.77 9.80 20.87
N ASN A 748 -9.07 8.76 20.48
CA ASN A 748 -7.84 8.34 21.12
C ASN A 748 -6.70 9.26 20.65
N LEU A 749 -6.12 10.02 21.56
CA LEU A 749 -5.00 10.92 21.33
C LEU A 749 -3.71 10.25 21.77
N PHE A 750 -2.70 10.22 20.91
CA PHE A 750 -1.41 9.54 21.11
C PHE A 750 -1.51 8.04 21.44
N PRO A 751 -2.36 7.26 20.73
CA PRO A 751 -2.56 5.85 21.05
C PRO A 751 -1.29 5.00 20.91
N ALA A 752 -0.34 5.44 20.05
CA ALA A 752 0.92 4.73 19.82
C ALA A 752 2.08 5.70 19.51
N TRP A 753 2.21 6.75 20.31
CA TRP A 753 3.26 7.76 20.13
C TRP A 753 4.42 7.55 21.10
N PRO A 754 5.69 7.52 20.61
CA PRO A 754 6.86 7.43 21.47
C PRO A 754 6.98 8.66 22.39
N GLU A 755 7.39 8.41 23.62
CA GLU A 755 7.49 9.50 24.62
C GLU A 755 8.56 10.54 24.30
N ASP A 756 9.62 10.09 23.66
CA ASP A 756 10.79 10.87 23.27
C ASP A 756 10.67 11.57 21.90
N TRP A 757 9.52 11.43 21.22
CA TRP A 757 9.27 12.12 19.96
C TRP A 757 8.41 13.36 20.18
N ASP A 758 8.94 14.51 19.77
CA ASP A 758 8.21 15.78 19.79
C ASP A 758 7.48 16.02 18.47
N VAL A 759 6.24 16.50 18.53
CA VAL A 759 5.42 16.71 17.34
C VAL A 759 4.47 17.89 17.48
N SER A 760 4.26 18.59 16.37
CA SER A 760 3.14 19.50 16.14
C SER A 760 2.26 18.95 15.05
N PHE A 761 0.97 18.78 15.31
CA PHE A 761 0.04 18.28 14.31
C PHE A 761 -1.34 18.92 14.38
N LYS A 762 -2.03 18.87 13.25
CA LYS A 762 -3.44 19.18 13.11
C LYS A 762 -4.08 18.11 12.23
N LEU A 763 -5.07 17.42 12.76
CA LEU A 763 -5.76 16.31 12.09
C LEU A 763 -7.27 16.40 12.27
N SER A 764 -8.00 15.70 11.42
CA SER A 764 -9.46 15.55 11.50
C SER A 764 -9.83 14.28 12.27
N ALA A 765 -10.93 14.34 13.00
CA ALA A 765 -11.55 13.21 13.65
C ALA A 765 -13.05 13.15 13.31
N ALA A 766 -13.70 12.05 13.66
CA ALA A 766 -15.11 11.85 13.42
C ALA A 766 -15.99 13.01 13.97
N LYS A 767 -17.19 13.17 13.41
CA LYS A 767 -18.18 14.20 13.77
C LYS A 767 -17.67 15.63 13.53
N ASN A 768 -17.09 15.83 12.35
CA ASN A 768 -16.59 17.14 11.90
C ASN A 768 -15.70 17.82 12.94
N THR A 769 -14.77 17.04 13.52
CA THR A 769 -13.89 17.48 14.58
C THR A 769 -12.48 17.72 14.04
N SER A 770 -11.86 18.83 14.41
CA SER A 770 -10.43 19.11 14.20
C SER A 770 -9.69 19.10 15.53
N VAL A 771 -8.56 18.41 15.56
CA VAL A 771 -7.65 18.32 16.71
C VAL A 771 -6.31 18.88 16.31
N GLU A 772 -5.86 19.92 16.99
CA GLU A 772 -4.55 20.54 16.81
C GLU A 772 -3.78 20.44 18.14
N CYS A 773 -2.58 19.87 18.08
CA CYS A 773 -1.83 19.55 19.29
C CYS A 773 -0.33 19.78 19.10
N VAL A 774 0.31 20.25 20.17
CA VAL A 774 1.76 20.31 20.30
C VAL A 774 2.15 19.44 21.49
N TYR A 775 3.02 18.47 21.22
CA TYR A 775 3.56 17.56 22.22
C TYR A 775 5.07 17.72 22.25
N GLN A 776 5.62 17.98 23.45
CA GLN A 776 7.05 18.21 23.65
C GLN A 776 7.50 17.66 25.01
N ASN A 777 8.69 17.06 25.01
CA ASN A 777 9.33 16.53 26.23
C ASN A 777 8.40 15.63 27.05
N GLY A 778 7.71 14.72 26.39
CA GLY A 778 6.82 13.76 27.03
C GLY A 778 5.47 14.32 27.46
N LYS A 779 5.07 15.53 27.06
CA LYS A 779 3.85 16.20 27.52
C LYS A 779 3.10 16.91 26.42
N VAL A 780 1.78 16.94 26.55
CA VAL A 780 0.91 17.82 25.76
C VAL A 780 1.09 19.25 26.25
N VAL A 781 1.69 20.10 25.40
CA VAL A 781 1.93 21.52 25.68
C VAL A 781 0.72 22.37 25.25
N SER A 782 0.10 21.99 24.14
CA SER A 782 -1.08 22.69 23.62
C SER A 782 -2.03 21.68 22.99
N LEU A 783 -3.32 21.83 23.27
CA LEU A 783 -4.37 21.02 22.67
C LEU A 783 -5.57 21.91 22.33
N LYS A 784 -5.96 21.94 21.06
CA LYS A 784 -7.13 22.65 20.56
C LYS A 784 -8.05 21.66 19.85
N VAL A 785 -9.32 21.69 20.22
CA VAL A 785 -10.35 20.80 19.65
C VAL A 785 -11.49 21.67 19.12
N ILE A 786 -11.88 21.49 17.90
CA ILE A 786 -12.98 22.21 17.27
C ILE A 786 -13.99 21.20 16.74
N PRO A 787 -15.26 21.26 17.19
CA PRO A 787 -15.80 22.16 18.22
C PRO A 787 -15.30 21.78 19.62
N GLU A 788 -15.22 22.76 20.52
CA GLU A 788 -14.71 22.55 21.90
C GLU A 788 -15.54 21.53 22.68
N SER A 789 -16.84 21.37 22.36
CA SER A 789 -17.72 20.36 22.96
C SER A 789 -17.23 18.92 22.78
N ARG A 790 -16.33 18.68 21.82
CA ARG A 790 -15.72 17.36 21.55
C ARG A 790 -14.48 17.07 22.42
N ARG A 791 -13.97 18.05 23.15
CA ARG A 791 -12.81 17.85 24.04
C ARG A 791 -13.06 16.74 25.08
N LYS A 792 -14.30 16.65 25.59
CA LYS A 792 -14.70 15.61 26.55
C LYS A 792 -14.64 14.16 26.00
N ASP A 793 -14.53 14.02 24.70
CA ASP A 793 -14.50 12.73 24.03
C ASP A 793 -13.06 12.26 23.73
N ILE A 794 -12.06 13.07 24.07
CA ILE A 794 -10.64 12.73 23.96
C ILE A 794 -10.25 11.77 25.09
N ILE A 795 -9.60 10.70 24.71
CA ILE A 795 -8.87 9.79 25.60
C ILE A 795 -7.39 10.01 25.32
N ASP A 796 -6.68 10.62 26.26
CA ASP A 796 -5.25 10.94 26.14
C ASP A 796 -4.39 9.79 26.65
N HIS A 797 -3.73 9.09 25.72
CA HIS A 797 -2.82 7.99 26.00
C HIS A 797 -1.37 8.45 26.31
N SER A 798 -1.10 9.75 26.23
CA SER A 798 0.23 10.29 26.51
C SER A 798 0.50 10.48 28.01
N THR A 799 -0.51 10.36 28.85
CA THR A 799 -0.35 10.54 30.29
C THR A 799 0.47 9.42 30.90
N PRO A 800 1.28 9.70 31.97
CA PRO A 800 2.07 8.65 32.64
C PRO A 800 1.22 7.47 33.11
N ALA A 801 0.02 7.72 33.64
CA ALA A 801 -0.89 6.66 34.07
C ALA A 801 -1.38 5.79 32.90
N ALA A 802 -1.78 6.39 31.78
CA ALA A 802 -2.22 5.67 30.60
C ALA A 802 -1.08 4.85 29.97
N ARG A 803 0.16 5.38 29.96
CA ARG A 803 1.35 4.65 29.48
C ARG A 803 1.68 3.46 30.35
N ILE A 804 1.64 3.62 31.68
CA ILE A 804 1.84 2.51 32.62
C ILE A 804 0.78 1.45 32.39
N GLN A 805 -0.49 1.83 32.21
CA GLN A 805 -1.57 0.88 31.91
C GLN A 805 -1.31 0.13 30.61
N THR A 806 -0.90 0.83 29.55
CA THR A 806 -0.56 0.19 28.27
C THR A 806 0.61 -0.78 28.43
N MET A 807 1.64 -0.42 29.18
CA MET A 807 2.77 -1.30 29.48
C MET A 807 2.33 -2.53 30.28
N VAL A 808 1.43 -2.36 31.26
CA VAL A 808 0.86 -3.48 32.03
C VAL A 808 0.04 -4.37 31.12
N ASP A 809 -0.78 -3.82 30.25
CA ASP A 809 -1.59 -4.58 29.30
C ASP A 809 -0.72 -5.37 28.32
N ILE A 810 0.36 -4.77 27.81
CA ILE A 810 1.35 -5.46 26.97
C ILE A 810 2.04 -6.59 27.78
N ALA A 811 2.50 -6.30 28.98
CA ALA A 811 3.16 -7.30 29.82
C ALA A 811 2.21 -8.42 30.25
N CYS A 812 0.94 -8.14 30.47
CA CYS A 812 -0.08 -9.15 30.77
C CYS A 812 -0.42 -10.00 29.54
N ALA A 813 -0.46 -9.40 28.37
CA ALA A 813 -0.53 -10.13 27.12
C ALA A 813 0.70 -11.04 26.98
N ASP A 814 1.88 -10.53 27.27
CA ASP A 814 3.15 -11.25 27.22
C ASP A 814 3.25 -12.44 28.18
N ARG A 815 2.54 -12.46 29.30
CA ARG A 815 2.54 -13.60 30.20
C ARG A 815 2.00 -14.92 29.62
N ASN A 816 1.21 -14.80 28.56
CA ASN A 816 0.67 -15.94 27.83
C ASN A 816 1.55 -16.32 26.61
N TRP A 817 2.70 -15.69 26.47
CA TRP A 817 3.56 -15.85 25.30
C TRP A 817 4.55 -16.94 25.45
N LEU A 818 4.36 -17.95 24.68
CA LEU A 818 5.43 -18.86 24.30
C LEU A 818 6.31 -18.26 23.18
N PHE A 819 5.97 -17.06 22.68
CA PHE A 819 6.60 -16.45 21.51
C PHE A 819 6.77 -14.95 21.71
N GLN A 820 7.54 -14.53 22.68
CA GLN A 820 8.11 -13.20 22.56
C GLN A 820 9.15 -13.27 21.47
N LEU A 821 8.83 -12.67 20.35
CA LEU A 821 9.89 -12.26 19.44
C LEU A 821 10.82 -11.36 20.25
N PRO A 822 12.12 -11.63 20.29
CA PRO A 822 13.04 -10.72 20.93
C PRO A 822 12.79 -9.36 20.30
N PRO A 823 12.83 -8.28 21.08
CA PRO A 823 12.83 -6.96 20.48
C PRO A 823 13.90 -6.98 19.41
N MET A 824 13.52 -6.73 18.16
CA MET A 824 14.44 -6.75 17.02
C MET A 824 15.50 -5.66 17.15
N LEU A 825 15.65 -5.06 18.32
CA LEU A 825 16.25 -3.77 18.52
C LEU A 825 17.64 -3.79 19.09
N ASP A 826 18.01 -4.72 19.96
CA ASP A 826 19.27 -4.58 20.66
C ASP A 826 20.14 -5.84 20.59
N GLY A 827 21.11 -5.78 19.68
CA GLY A 827 22.26 -6.66 19.78
C GLY A 827 22.03 -8.15 19.52
N LEU A 828 20.91 -8.52 18.95
CA LEU A 828 20.76 -9.85 18.41
C LEU A 828 21.76 -10.01 17.28
N PRO A 829 22.51 -11.10 17.25
CA PRO A 829 23.36 -11.37 16.10
C PRO A 829 22.47 -11.28 14.86
N THR A 830 22.88 -10.43 13.93
CA THR A 830 22.27 -10.33 12.61
C THR A 830 22.20 -11.71 12.02
N HIS A 831 21.01 -12.25 11.96
CA HIS A 831 20.83 -13.65 11.62
C HIS A 831 21.03 -13.81 10.14
N GLY A 832 21.67 -14.88 9.77
CA GLY A 832 21.84 -15.29 8.38
C GLY A 832 20.50 -15.40 7.66
N PRO A 833 20.52 -15.65 6.34
CA PRO A 833 19.31 -15.77 5.57
C PRO A 833 18.34 -16.74 6.23
N VAL A 834 17.08 -16.36 6.30
CA VAL A 834 16.00 -17.22 6.73
C VAL A 834 15.75 -18.22 5.63
N THR A 835 16.66 -19.15 5.51
CA THR A 835 16.44 -20.38 4.78
C THR A 835 16.40 -21.47 5.82
N GLY A 836 15.23 -21.90 6.13
CA GLY A 836 15.03 -22.90 7.16
C GLY A 836 14.08 -22.46 8.26
N THR A 837 13.62 -23.42 9.00
CA THR A 837 12.77 -23.20 10.16
C THR A 837 13.53 -22.42 11.24
N TRP A 838 12.81 -21.78 12.14
CA TRP A 838 13.40 -21.19 13.35
C TRP A 838 14.33 -22.16 14.06
N ILE A 839 13.99 -23.43 14.05
CA ILE A 839 14.77 -24.53 14.63
C ILE A 839 16.15 -24.62 13.97
N GLU A 840 16.24 -24.54 12.67
CA GLU A 840 17.50 -24.57 11.92
C GLU A 840 18.34 -23.31 12.19
N LYS A 841 17.68 -22.20 12.44
CA LYS A 841 18.31 -20.91 12.67
C LYS A 841 18.89 -20.71 14.03
N PHE A 842 18.20 -21.21 15.06
CA PHE A 842 18.52 -21.02 16.48
C PHE A 842 19.02 -22.28 17.17
N GLY A 843 19.20 -23.35 16.44
CA GLY A 843 19.55 -24.67 16.94
C GLY A 843 18.32 -25.49 17.30
N GLU A 844 18.50 -26.81 17.27
CA GLU A 844 17.43 -27.83 17.43
C GLU A 844 16.72 -27.80 18.78
N SER A 845 17.28 -27.09 19.73
CA SER A 845 16.85 -27.03 21.14
C SER A 845 15.81 -25.95 21.44
N VAL A 846 15.37 -25.23 20.46
CA VAL A 846 14.34 -24.17 20.63
C VAL A 846 12.94 -24.79 20.79
N THR A 847 12.79 -26.06 20.57
CA THR A 847 11.58 -26.82 20.90
C THR A 847 11.74 -27.62 22.16
N ASP A 848 10.76 -27.55 23.05
CA ASP A 848 10.70 -28.46 24.22
C ASP A 848 10.29 -29.86 23.79
N THR A 849 10.32 -30.79 24.73
CA THR A 849 9.94 -32.20 24.51
C THR A 849 8.50 -32.40 24.02
N ARG A 850 7.67 -31.38 24.08
CA ARG A 850 6.29 -31.35 23.57
C ARG A 850 6.18 -30.77 22.18
N GLY A 851 7.31 -30.40 21.55
CA GLY A 851 7.35 -29.69 20.29
C GLY A 851 6.94 -28.20 20.41
N THR A 852 7.02 -27.63 21.62
CA THR A 852 6.77 -26.22 21.85
C THR A 852 7.95 -25.40 21.35
N PHE A 853 7.69 -24.47 20.50
CA PHE A 853 8.68 -23.57 19.95
C PHE A 853 8.90 -22.35 20.87
N TRP A 854 10.15 -21.99 21.11
CA TRP A 854 10.55 -20.90 22.01
C TRP A 854 11.36 -19.85 21.24
N PRO A 855 10.74 -18.93 20.50
CA PRO A 855 11.46 -17.85 19.84
C PRO A 855 12.13 -16.95 20.87
N GLY A 856 13.22 -16.35 20.49
CA GLY A 856 14.04 -15.56 21.41
C GLY A 856 14.96 -16.36 22.29
N CYS A 857 15.13 -17.65 22.00
CA CYS A 857 16.12 -18.49 22.65
C CYS A 857 17.13 -18.99 21.62
N THR A 858 18.39 -19.14 22.00
CA THR A 858 19.43 -19.82 21.22
C THR A 858 20.06 -20.92 22.06
N PHE A 859 20.44 -22.02 21.42
CA PHE A 859 21.09 -23.13 22.08
C PHE A 859 22.49 -23.34 21.48
N ARG A 860 23.50 -23.34 22.32
CA ARG A 860 24.90 -23.63 21.95
C ARG A 860 25.57 -24.42 23.01
N ASP A 861 26.31 -25.44 22.62
CA ASP A 861 27.16 -26.20 23.52
C ASP A 861 26.37 -26.71 24.74
N ASN A 862 25.15 -27.19 24.53
CA ASN A 862 24.23 -27.65 25.62
C ASN A 862 23.80 -26.55 26.59
N VAL A 863 23.85 -25.29 26.18
CA VAL A 863 23.43 -24.15 26.99
C VAL A 863 22.35 -23.36 26.23
N LEU A 864 21.25 -23.09 26.94
CA LEU A 864 20.18 -22.25 26.44
C LEU A 864 20.45 -20.78 26.80
N TYR A 865 20.45 -19.93 25.81
CA TYR A 865 20.51 -18.49 25.95
C TYR A 865 19.13 -17.90 25.67
N VAL A 866 18.57 -17.23 26.67
CA VAL A 866 17.27 -16.56 26.55
C VAL A 866 17.51 -15.08 26.30
N HIS A 867 16.99 -14.57 25.20
CA HIS A 867 17.16 -13.17 24.77
C HIS A 867 16.02 -12.30 25.30
N GLY A 868 16.38 -11.11 25.78
CA GLY A 868 15.41 -10.14 26.30
C GLY A 868 14.74 -10.58 27.60
N LYS A 869 13.50 -10.17 27.79
CA LYS A 869 12.66 -10.53 28.94
C LYS A 869 11.81 -11.78 28.70
N ASN A 870 12.25 -12.66 27.83
CA ASN A 870 11.52 -13.87 27.53
C ASN A 870 11.49 -14.79 28.72
N PRO A 871 10.38 -15.50 28.97
CA PRO A 871 10.31 -16.51 30.04
C PRO A 871 11.28 -17.64 29.72
N VAL A 872 11.96 -18.13 30.75
CA VAL A 872 12.80 -19.32 30.62
C VAL A 872 11.91 -20.49 30.24
N PRO A 873 12.22 -21.25 29.19
CA PRO A 873 11.43 -22.39 28.76
C PRO A 873 11.25 -23.42 29.90
N GLN A 874 10.02 -23.87 30.11
CA GLN A 874 9.68 -24.96 31.01
C GLN A 874 9.91 -26.28 30.27
N ILE A 875 11.07 -26.87 30.45
CA ILE A 875 11.42 -28.20 29.93
C ILE A 875 11.47 -29.23 31.03
N SER A 876 11.61 -30.50 30.69
CA SER A 876 11.67 -31.60 31.67
C SER A 876 12.92 -31.52 32.58
N ALA A 877 13.98 -30.85 32.13
CA ALA A 877 15.16 -30.60 32.92
C ALA A 877 14.97 -29.41 33.87
N LYS A 878 15.54 -29.52 35.07
CA LYS A 878 15.43 -28.46 36.07
C LYS A 878 16.50 -27.41 35.85
N VAL A 879 16.10 -26.16 35.90
CA VAL A 879 17.03 -25.02 35.84
C VAL A 879 17.90 -25.02 37.09
N VAL A 880 19.22 -25.15 36.93
CA VAL A 880 20.21 -25.12 38.02
C VAL A 880 20.73 -23.70 38.24
N LYS A 881 20.96 -22.96 37.15
CA LYS A 881 21.56 -21.64 37.23
C LYS A 881 21.08 -20.75 36.10
N GLN A 882 20.85 -19.48 36.43
CA GLN A 882 20.64 -18.42 35.48
C GLN A 882 21.72 -17.37 35.67
N THR A 883 22.35 -16.96 34.57
CA THR A 883 23.41 -15.95 34.59
C THR A 883 23.07 -14.88 33.56
N ALA A 884 22.85 -13.64 33.99
CA ALA A 884 22.69 -12.52 33.07
C ALA A 884 24.03 -12.25 32.41
N LEU A 885 24.06 -12.26 31.09
CA LEU A 885 25.21 -11.92 30.26
C LEU A 885 25.16 -10.45 29.80
N SER A 886 23.98 -9.90 29.70
CA SER A 886 23.69 -8.50 29.42
C SER A 886 22.27 -8.17 29.86
N ASP A 887 21.85 -6.92 29.72
CA ASP A 887 20.46 -6.51 30.00
C ASP A 887 19.45 -7.19 29.08
N THR A 888 19.91 -7.81 28.01
CA THR A 888 19.07 -8.44 26.98
C THR A 888 19.35 -9.93 26.76
N MET A 889 20.24 -10.54 27.55
CA MET A 889 20.59 -11.96 27.37
C MET A 889 20.84 -12.68 28.71
N VAL A 890 20.19 -13.81 28.89
CA VAL A 890 20.35 -14.69 30.03
C VAL A 890 20.84 -16.07 29.58
N LYS A 891 21.91 -16.55 30.16
CA LYS A 891 22.39 -17.94 30.08
C LYS A 891 21.64 -18.79 31.09
N VAL A 892 21.03 -19.89 30.63
CA VAL A 892 20.31 -20.83 31.48
C VAL A 892 21.02 -22.20 31.47
N GLU A 893 21.38 -22.68 32.62
CA GLU A 893 22.03 -24.01 32.83
C GLU A 893 21.03 -24.95 33.50
N TYR A 894 20.92 -26.17 32.99
CA TYR A 894 20.00 -27.21 33.50
C TYR A 894 20.77 -28.33 34.18
N ASP A 895 20.09 -29.11 35.04
CA ASP A 895 20.64 -30.21 35.78
C ASP A 895 20.98 -31.45 34.95
N GLN A 896 20.53 -31.45 33.70
CA GLN A 896 20.83 -32.47 32.70
C GLN A 896 21.37 -31.80 31.45
N ALA A 897 22.23 -32.49 30.70
CA ALA A 897 22.59 -32.06 29.37
C ALA A 897 21.29 -32.01 28.54
N LEU A 898 21.00 -30.82 28.00
CA LEU A 898 19.92 -30.69 27.06
C LEU A 898 20.39 -31.40 25.80
N GLU A 899 19.89 -32.60 25.55
CA GLU A 899 20.06 -33.21 24.26
C GLU A 899 19.34 -32.29 23.24
N PRO A 900 20.01 -31.92 22.16
CA PRO A 900 19.30 -31.29 21.07
C PRO A 900 18.12 -32.20 20.75
N ILE A 901 16.91 -31.64 20.81
CA ILE A 901 15.76 -32.37 20.31
C ILE A 901 15.99 -32.43 18.80
N VAL A 902 16.75 -33.40 18.37
CA VAL A 902 16.72 -33.93 17.03
C VAL A 902 15.23 -34.11 16.76
N ARG A 903 14.71 -33.46 15.71
CA ARG A 903 13.33 -33.60 15.29
C ARG A 903 12.84 -34.96 15.73
N ALA A 904 11.98 -35.04 16.78
CA ALA A 904 11.49 -36.27 17.29
C ALA A 904 10.51 -36.90 16.30
N GLY A 905 11.01 -37.11 15.09
CA GLY A 905 10.31 -37.74 14.02
C GLY A 905 11.05 -39.02 13.65
N VAL A 906 10.34 -39.99 13.28
CA VAL A 906 10.90 -41.06 12.46
C VAL A 906 11.27 -40.40 11.17
N SER A 907 12.50 -39.87 11.07
CA SER A 907 13.06 -39.53 9.79
C SER A 907 13.10 -40.79 8.98
N VAL A 908 12.25 -40.88 8.03
CA VAL A 908 12.13 -42.07 7.13
C VAL A 908 13.17 -41.96 6.04
N GLY A 909 14.34 -41.41 6.35
CA GLY A 909 15.48 -41.30 5.44
C GLY A 909 15.20 -40.42 4.21
N SER A 910 16.19 -39.75 3.69
CA SER A 910 16.07 -39.00 2.44
C SER A 910 15.66 -39.97 1.34
N LEU A 911 14.44 -39.83 0.85
CA LEU A 911 13.99 -40.50 -0.37
C LEU A 911 14.80 -39.91 -1.52
N THR A 912 15.90 -40.52 -1.83
CA THR A 912 16.61 -40.23 -3.08
C THR A 912 15.67 -40.47 -4.25
N LYS A 913 15.10 -39.42 -4.83
CA LYS A 913 14.24 -39.38 -6.02
C LYS A 913 13.23 -40.51 -6.09
N GLY A 914 12.21 -40.43 -5.25
CA GLY A 914 11.18 -41.48 -5.19
C GLY A 914 10.22 -41.45 -6.38
N LYS A 915 9.92 -42.58 -6.91
CA LYS A 915 8.81 -42.79 -7.84
C LYS A 915 7.48 -42.66 -7.12
N ILE A 916 6.43 -42.31 -7.87
CA ILE A 916 5.04 -42.30 -7.39
C ILE A 916 4.74 -43.53 -6.53
N GLY A 917 4.22 -43.35 -5.32
CA GLY A 917 3.81 -44.46 -4.45
C GLY A 917 4.94 -45.14 -3.67
N THR A 918 6.02 -44.44 -3.31
CA THR A 918 7.10 -44.97 -2.49
C THR A 918 6.59 -45.40 -1.12
N THR A 919 6.75 -46.65 -0.79
CA THR A 919 6.42 -47.24 0.52
C THR A 919 7.60 -47.12 1.48
N ILE A 920 7.34 -46.75 2.71
CA ILE A 920 8.30 -46.63 3.76
C ILE A 920 7.93 -47.61 4.87
N ASP A 921 8.89 -48.46 5.23
CA ASP A 921 8.77 -49.39 6.33
C ASP A 921 9.30 -48.72 7.59
N LEU A 922 8.44 -48.55 8.60
CA LEU A 922 8.78 -48.01 9.91
C LEU A 922 9.37 -49.05 10.86
N GLY A 923 9.48 -50.32 10.42
CA GLY A 923 9.99 -51.43 11.18
C GLY A 923 8.98 -51.96 12.19
N GLU A 924 8.43 -51.13 13.04
CA GLU A 924 7.36 -51.45 13.99
C GLU A 924 6.19 -50.45 13.84
N ALA A 925 5.03 -50.78 14.37
CA ALA A 925 3.88 -49.89 14.34
C ALA A 925 4.15 -48.61 15.16
N LYS A 926 4.17 -47.49 14.53
CA LYS A 926 4.40 -46.17 15.13
C LYS A 926 3.18 -45.28 14.96
N THR A 927 2.88 -44.48 15.99
CA THR A 927 1.80 -43.51 15.96
C THR A 927 2.36 -42.13 15.57
N PHE A 928 1.77 -41.50 14.58
CA PHE A 928 2.15 -40.19 14.08
C PHE A 928 0.90 -39.38 13.71
N ASP A 929 1.01 -38.05 13.77
CA ASP A 929 -0.08 -37.13 13.52
C ASP A 929 0.35 -35.93 12.64
N ARG A 930 1.59 -35.98 12.13
CA ARG A 930 2.12 -34.89 11.30
C ARG A 930 2.95 -35.45 10.15
N ILE A 931 2.77 -34.83 8.98
CA ILE A 931 3.52 -35.12 7.77
C ILE A 931 4.22 -33.86 7.29
N GLU A 932 5.47 -34.01 6.87
CA GLU A 932 6.22 -33.02 6.11
C GLU A 932 6.82 -33.69 4.88
N PHE A 933 6.72 -33.04 3.72
CA PHE A 933 7.43 -33.50 2.52
C PHE A 933 7.73 -32.35 1.58
N THR A 934 8.78 -32.52 0.81
CA THR A 934 9.22 -31.59 -0.21
C THR A 934 9.17 -32.27 -1.57
N ILE A 935 8.66 -31.60 -2.59
CA ILE A 935 8.61 -32.07 -3.96
C ILE A 935 9.55 -31.26 -4.86
N GLU A 936 10.11 -31.92 -5.86
CA GLU A 936 10.78 -31.25 -6.95
C GLU A 936 9.73 -30.77 -7.95
N ASN A 937 9.60 -29.47 -8.13
CA ASN A 937 8.68 -28.91 -9.12
C ASN A 937 9.43 -27.89 -10.00
N PRO A 938 10.14 -28.36 -11.05
CA PRO A 938 10.95 -27.51 -11.92
C PRO A 938 10.11 -26.52 -12.75
N ASN A 939 8.80 -26.74 -12.85
CA ASN A 939 7.86 -25.92 -13.62
C ASN A 939 6.78 -25.31 -12.72
N TYR A 940 7.13 -24.87 -11.52
CA TYR A 940 6.17 -24.25 -10.61
C TYR A 940 5.52 -23.04 -11.27
N GLN A 941 4.28 -23.20 -11.69
CA GLN A 941 3.39 -22.10 -12.05
C GLN A 941 2.50 -21.82 -10.83
N ARG A 942 2.47 -20.58 -10.37
CA ARG A 942 1.59 -20.12 -9.30
C ARG A 942 0.16 -20.63 -9.54
N GLY A 943 -0.39 -21.33 -8.56
CA GLY A 943 -1.79 -21.78 -8.59
C GLY A 943 -2.05 -23.20 -9.08
N GLN A 944 -1.06 -23.96 -9.50
CA GLN A 944 -1.27 -25.39 -9.79
C GLN A 944 -1.10 -26.23 -8.53
N ALA A 945 -2.20 -26.79 -8.05
CA ALA A 945 -2.19 -27.72 -6.94
C ALA A 945 -1.83 -29.14 -7.42
N LYS A 946 -0.98 -29.85 -6.66
CA LYS A 946 -0.78 -31.29 -6.79
C LYS A 946 -1.53 -31.99 -5.66
N SER A 947 -2.44 -32.86 -6.00
CA SER A 947 -3.13 -33.70 -5.00
C SER A 947 -2.21 -34.82 -4.51
N PHE A 948 -2.28 -35.10 -3.20
CA PHE A 948 -1.55 -36.24 -2.62
C PHE A 948 -2.45 -37.00 -1.64
N ARG A 949 -2.05 -38.22 -1.33
CA ARG A 949 -2.57 -39.08 -0.28
C ARG A 949 -1.43 -39.67 0.53
N LEU A 950 -1.54 -39.62 1.83
CA LEU A 950 -0.76 -40.41 2.75
C LEU A 950 -1.58 -41.67 3.09
N GLU A 951 -1.06 -42.82 2.77
CA GLU A 951 -1.72 -44.09 2.97
C GLU A 951 -0.94 -44.96 3.95
N THR A 952 -1.63 -45.70 4.79
CA THR A 952 -1.07 -46.62 5.77
C THR A 952 -1.52 -48.04 5.48
N LEU A 953 -0.61 -49.00 5.58
CA LEU A 953 -0.94 -50.41 5.46
C LEU A 953 -1.60 -50.91 6.75
N GLN A 954 -2.82 -51.36 6.69
CA GLN A 954 -3.58 -51.88 7.83
C GLN A 954 -3.45 -53.41 7.96
N SER A 955 -3.92 -53.94 9.08
CA SER A 955 -3.87 -55.37 9.39
C SER A 955 -4.66 -56.23 8.43
N ASP A 956 -5.56 -55.67 7.64
CA ASP A 956 -6.30 -56.35 6.56
C ASP A 956 -5.47 -56.52 5.25
N GLY A 957 -4.24 -56.03 5.24
CA GLY A 957 -3.36 -56.07 4.09
C GLY A 957 -3.70 -55.02 3.02
N GLN A 958 -4.62 -54.09 3.33
CA GLN A 958 -5.01 -53.00 2.39
C GLN A 958 -4.42 -51.67 2.78
N TRP A 959 -4.23 -50.80 1.79
CA TRP A 959 -3.80 -49.45 1.98
C TRP A 959 -5.00 -48.52 2.23
N HIS A 960 -5.03 -47.86 3.39
CA HIS A 960 -6.07 -46.92 3.76
C HIS A 960 -5.53 -45.52 3.82
N THR A 961 -6.29 -44.55 3.31
CA THR A 961 -5.88 -43.14 3.35
C THR A 961 -5.95 -42.59 4.79
N ALA A 962 -4.80 -42.26 5.33
CA ALA A 962 -4.67 -41.61 6.64
C ALA A 962 -4.83 -40.10 6.55
N HIS A 963 -4.31 -39.54 5.46
CA HIS A 963 -4.42 -38.11 5.20
C HIS A 963 -4.38 -37.82 3.69
N GLN A 964 -5.06 -36.77 3.27
CA GLN A 964 -5.00 -36.29 1.89
C GLN A 964 -5.11 -34.78 1.81
N GLY A 965 -4.60 -34.22 0.74
CA GLY A 965 -4.63 -32.79 0.55
C GLY A 965 -4.07 -32.37 -0.81
N ASN A 966 -3.90 -31.07 -0.95
CA ASN A 966 -3.27 -30.46 -2.10
C ASN A 966 -2.03 -29.69 -1.64
N ILE A 967 -0.93 -29.85 -2.37
CA ILE A 967 0.27 -29.04 -2.22
C ILE A 967 0.28 -27.98 -3.33
N TYR A 968 0.46 -26.73 -2.95
CA TYR A 968 0.47 -25.59 -3.86
C TYR A 968 1.87 -24.97 -4.03
N GLY A 969 2.85 -25.53 -3.39
CA GLY A 969 4.26 -25.15 -3.45
C GLY A 969 5.17 -26.34 -3.61
N ILE A 970 6.36 -26.24 -3.08
CA ILE A 970 7.35 -27.30 -3.05
C ILE A 970 7.41 -28.02 -1.70
N ILE A 971 6.86 -27.43 -0.65
CA ILE A 971 6.87 -27.97 0.73
C ILE A 971 5.42 -28.13 1.20
N TYR A 972 5.14 -29.26 1.82
CA TYR A 972 3.89 -29.52 2.53
C TYR A 972 4.19 -29.99 3.95
N ALA A 973 3.48 -29.40 4.92
CA ALA A 973 3.61 -29.77 6.31
C ALA A 973 2.24 -29.59 6.99
N LYS A 974 1.70 -30.64 7.62
CA LYS A 974 0.39 -30.58 8.26
C LYS A 974 0.19 -31.64 9.32
N ARG A 975 -0.58 -31.29 10.37
CA ARG A 975 -1.13 -32.24 11.34
C ARG A 975 -2.45 -32.84 10.81
N PHE A 976 -2.71 -34.07 11.19
CA PHE A 976 -3.91 -34.85 10.90
C PHE A 976 -4.26 -35.74 12.09
N PRO A 977 -5.43 -36.41 12.13
CA PRO A 977 -5.76 -37.33 13.22
C PRO A 977 -4.68 -38.38 13.40
N ALA A 978 -4.27 -38.62 14.67
CA ALA A 978 -3.23 -39.58 14.99
C ALA A 978 -3.51 -40.94 14.38
N THR A 979 -2.53 -41.48 13.67
CA THR A 979 -2.63 -42.75 12.96
C THR A 979 -1.45 -43.64 13.32
N THR A 980 -1.70 -44.96 13.45
CA THR A 980 -0.68 -45.95 13.79
C THR A 980 -0.49 -46.90 12.59
N ALA A 981 0.76 -47.06 12.15
CA ALA A 981 1.09 -48.01 11.10
C ALA A 981 2.56 -48.43 11.18
N SER A 982 2.87 -49.60 10.62
CA SER A 982 4.24 -50.07 10.38
C SER A 982 4.76 -49.77 8.97
N GLN A 983 3.86 -49.52 8.03
CA GLN A 983 4.23 -49.11 6.69
C GLN A 983 3.35 -47.97 6.21
N VAL A 984 3.98 -47.00 5.53
CA VAL A 984 3.35 -45.77 5.05
C VAL A 984 3.72 -45.55 3.58
N ARG A 985 2.79 -44.96 2.82
CA ARG A 985 3.02 -44.65 1.41
C ARG A 985 2.52 -43.24 1.13
N LEU A 986 3.38 -42.42 0.53
CA LEU A 986 2.99 -41.09 0.00
C LEU A 986 2.72 -41.24 -1.50
N VAL A 987 1.50 -40.96 -1.90
CA VAL A 987 1.04 -41.02 -3.31
C VAL A 987 0.86 -39.59 -3.81
N ILE A 988 1.73 -39.14 -4.71
CA ILE A 988 1.70 -37.82 -5.33
C ILE A 988 2.33 -37.88 -6.72
N ASP A 989 1.76 -37.16 -7.67
CA ASP A 989 2.30 -37.04 -9.03
C ASP A 989 3.39 -35.93 -9.10
N ALA A 990 4.45 -36.13 -8.34
CA ALA A 990 5.66 -35.28 -8.34
C ALA A 990 6.83 -36.07 -7.70
N PRO A 991 8.08 -35.81 -8.09
CA PRO A 991 9.24 -36.32 -7.37
C PRO A 991 9.28 -35.75 -5.95
N VAL A 992 9.40 -36.60 -4.95
CA VAL A 992 9.54 -36.23 -3.53
C VAL A 992 11.02 -36.23 -3.19
N THR A 993 11.52 -35.10 -2.70
CA THR A 993 12.92 -34.93 -2.34
C THR A 993 13.19 -35.17 -0.86
N GLN A 994 12.18 -34.95 -0.02
CA GLN A 994 12.22 -35.22 1.41
C GLN A 994 10.82 -35.61 1.88
N PHE A 995 10.74 -36.55 2.84
CA PHE A 995 9.49 -36.98 3.43
C PHE A 995 9.72 -37.42 4.87
N ASP A 996 9.05 -36.76 5.81
CA ASP A 996 9.17 -36.99 7.23
C ASP A 996 7.79 -37.19 7.88
N LEU A 997 7.72 -38.09 8.86
CA LEU A 997 6.56 -38.31 9.72
C LEU A 997 6.96 -38.01 11.17
N PHE A 998 6.09 -37.34 11.91
CA PHE A 998 6.38 -36.97 13.29
C PHE A 998 5.38 -37.65 14.24
N PRO A 999 5.87 -38.17 15.36
CA PRO A 999 5.02 -38.78 16.34
C PRO A 999 4.02 -37.80 16.94
N SER A 1000 2.88 -38.34 17.39
CA SER A 1000 1.92 -37.55 18.16
C SER A 1000 2.65 -37.00 19.38
N SER A 1001 2.66 -35.67 19.51
CA SER A 1001 3.11 -35.07 20.77
C SER A 1001 2.15 -35.52 21.89
N LEU A 1002 2.68 -36.14 22.92
CA LEU A 1002 1.96 -36.47 24.14
C LEU A 1002 1.45 -35.21 24.84
#